data_be8933f5d8070589664690408c2c221d
#
_entry.id   be8933f5d8070589664690408c2c221d
#
_cell.length_a   1.000
_cell.length_b   1.000
_cell.length_c   1.000
_cell.angle_alpha   90.00
_cell.angle_beta   90.00
_cell.angle_gamma   90.00
#
_symmetry.space_group_name_H-M   'P 1'
#
loop_
_entity.id
_entity.type
_entity.pdbx_description
1 polymer ?
#
loop_
_entity_poly.entity_id
_entity_poly.type
_entity_poly.pdbx_seq_one_letter_code
_entity_poly.pdbx_strand_id
1 'polypeptide(L)'
;MSKKPQYDPEEIRFPNQRIVESPLVPEMENSYIEYAMSVIVGRALPDVRDGLKPVHRRILYAMYEDNLTSDKPFKKSATCVGDVLGRYHPHGDASVYDALVRLAQDFSMRYMLVDGHGNFGSVDGDPPAAYRYTEARLSKISNEMLRDIEKETVDWDPNFDESRREPRVLPSRFPNLLVNGSSGIAVGMATNIPPHNLREVIGACICVLDDPDATLSDLMEHVKGPDFPTKGIIMGRSGIRAAYATGRGRLCVRARTEFEEFGKDRVRIIVTEIPYQVNKRMLIKAIADQVEDKRIEGISDIRDESDRNGMRMVIELKRDANPQVVLNRLFAQTQLQTTFAINMLALVENQRQPKILSLRHIIDEYLKFQEEIIVRRTRFDLKKAQERAHLLEGLLIAQDNIDEVIRIIRSSYDNAKENLMSRFGLDDVQAQAILDMRLKALQGLDREKLQTEYKELEEKIAYFLRILNDESLVKSILKEELTAIADKYGDDRKTEIQDVEDELDIEDLIEEEQCVFTLTENGYIKRTPVSEYAAQSKGGMGKKGITTREEDTVVDVFTASTHDYILFFTDTGKVYRKKGYQIPESGKAAKGVNIVNIIQVETGEKVQAMLHFREQSQEELYLFMTTRNGTVKRLEVSALKNLRNNGIRALTLDEGDELISVVETRGHDRMLIATHDGQAVCFDETDVRAMGRTAVGVRGIRLREGDYVVGAARADAEKTVLSITERGFGKRTPVEEYRITNRGGLGIRNYMVTEKTGPIVGIKVVDGTEDLLLVTAAGILIRTPVESIRVAGRATQGVIVMRFKEEGDRVISMALADREDKADTPEETV
;
A
#
# COMPACT_ATOMS: atom_id res chain seq x y z
N MET A 1 -20.83 30.39 -30.50
CA MET A 1 -21.68 31.41 -29.80
C MET A 1 -22.82 30.66 -29.14
N SER A 2 -22.72 30.34 -27.86
CA SER A 2 -23.82 29.71 -27.11
C SER A 2 -24.86 30.77 -26.81
N LYS A 3 -26.12 30.52 -27.22
CA LYS A 3 -27.23 31.38 -26.86
C LYS A 3 -27.37 31.37 -25.34
N LYS A 4 -27.25 32.54 -24.71
CA LYS A 4 -27.62 32.72 -23.31
C LYS A 4 -29.10 32.37 -23.15
N PRO A 5 -29.51 31.60 -22.15
CA PRO A 5 -30.91 31.37 -21.85
C PRO A 5 -31.54 32.71 -21.52
N GLN A 6 -32.61 33.03 -22.21
CA GLN A 6 -33.38 34.25 -22.04
C GLN A 6 -34.41 33.98 -20.94
N TYR A 7 -34.17 34.51 -19.73
CA TYR A 7 -35.16 34.46 -18.64
C TYR A 7 -36.31 35.44 -18.92
N ASP A 8 -37.51 34.96 -18.70
CA ASP A 8 -38.69 35.81 -18.73
C ASP A 8 -38.85 36.50 -17.37
N PRO A 9 -38.77 37.84 -17.29
CA PRO A 9 -38.89 38.56 -16.03
C PRO A 9 -40.27 38.39 -15.35
N GLU A 10 -41.32 37.96 -16.07
CA GLU A 10 -42.65 37.72 -15.53
C GLU A 10 -42.78 36.38 -14.78
N GLU A 11 -41.83 35.44 -14.94
CA GLU A 11 -41.78 34.17 -14.18
C GLU A 11 -41.17 34.33 -12.80
N ILE A 12 -40.62 35.47 -12.42
CA ILE A 12 -39.99 35.69 -11.12
C ILE A 12 -41.06 35.85 -10.04
N ARG A 13 -41.35 34.77 -9.30
CA ARG A 13 -42.32 34.76 -8.19
C ARG A 13 -41.89 35.58 -6.96
N PHE A 14 -40.60 35.96 -6.86
CA PHE A 14 -40.05 36.69 -5.72
C PHE A 14 -39.25 37.90 -6.21
N PRO A 15 -39.70 39.15 -6.00
CA PRO A 15 -39.07 40.37 -6.52
C PRO A 15 -37.67 40.63 -5.95
N ASN A 16 -37.28 40.01 -4.83
CA ASN A 16 -35.96 40.14 -4.21
C ASN A 16 -35.05 38.90 -4.46
N GLN A 17 -35.41 38.04 -5.39
CA GLN A 17 -34.68 36.85 -5.73
C GLN A 17 -33.39 37.25 -6.46
N ARG A 18 -32.23 36.75 -5.95
CA ARG A 18 -30.96 36.84 -6.65
C ARG A 18 -30.69 35.51 -7.39
N ILE A 19 -30.78 35.56 -8.70
CA ILE A 19 -30.41 34.41 -9.55
C ILE A 19 -28.88 34.44 -9.74
N VAL A 20 -28.21 33.37 -9.31
CA VAL A 20 -26.78 33.16 -9.53
C VAL A 20 -26.63 32.08 -10.59
N GLU A 21 -25.89 32.37 -11.67
CA GLU A 21 -25.56 31.35 -12.66
C GLU A 21 -24.56 30.38 -12.05
N SER A 22 -24.94 29.12 -11.94
CA SER A 22 -24.04 28.00 -11.53
C SER A 22 -23.88 27.09 -12.75
N PRO A 23 -22.67 27.07 -13.36
CA PRO A 23 -22.40 26.16 -14.46
C PRO A 23 -22.49 24.69 -13.99
N LEU A 24 -23.25 23.87 -14.71
CA LEU A 24 -23.53 22.49 -14.33
C LEU A 24 -22.26 21.63 -14.20
N VAL A 25 -21.27 21.84 -15.08
CA VAL A 25 -20.06 21.01 -15.11
C VAL A 25 -19.21 21.16 -13.84
N PRO A 26 -18.79 22.37 -13.40
CA PRO A 26 -18.06 22.55 -12.15
C PRO A 26 -18.85 22.09 -10.92
N GLU A 27 -20.17 22.30 -10.90
CA GLU A 27 -21.02 21.86 -9.79
C GLU A 27 -21.06 20.34 -9.69
N MET A 28 -21.20 19.65 -10.83
CA MET A 28 -21.16 18.18 -10.90
C MET A 28 -19.78 17.64 -10.50
N GLU A 29 -18.69 18.24 -10.97
CA GLU A 29 -17.33 17.84 -10.63
C GLU A 29 -17.07 17.95 -9.12
N ASN A 30 -17.40 19.09 -8.51
CA ASN A 30 -17.22 19.31 -7.09
C ASN A 30 -18.07 18.35 -6.25
N SER A 31 -19.36 18.25 -6.55
CA SER A 31 -20.28 17.37 -5.82
C SER A 31 -19.89 15.89 -5.97
N TYR A 32 -19.39 15.48 -7.13
CA TYR A 32 -18.93 14.11 -7.35
C TYR A 32 -17.66 13.81 -6.57
N ILE A 33 -16.71 14.75 -6.50
CA ILE A 33 -15.48 14.59 -5.72
C ILE A 33 -15.82 14.47 -4.22
N GLU A 34 -16.69 15.33 -3.69
CA GLU A 34 -17.12 15.25 -2.30
C GLU A 34 -17.82 13.92 -1.98
N TYR A 35 -18.70 13.48 -2.85
CA TYR A 35 -19.37 12.18 -2.72
C TYR A 35 -18.36 11.02 -2.77
N ALA A 36 -17.43 11.04 -3.75
CA ALA A 36 -16.42 10.02 -3.90
C ALA A 36 -15.54 9.93 -2.66
N MET A 37 -15.07 11.06 -2.12
CA MET A 37 -14.27 11.11 -0.89
C MET A 37 -15.05 10.58 0.31
N SER A 38 -16.30 10.95 0.45
CA SER A 38 -17.18 10.45 1.52
C SER A 38 -17.35 8.93 1.45
N VAL A 39 -17.51 8.35 0.26
CA VAL A 39 -17.66 6.90 0.08
C VAL A 39 -16.32 6.18 0.32
N ILE A 40 -15.21 6.73 -0.16
CA ILE A 40 -13.87 6.11 -0.03
C ILE A 40 -13.46 6.05 1.44
N VAL A 41 -13.47 7.19 2.13
CA VAL A 41 -12.96 7.30 3.52
C VAL A 41 -14.02 6.91 4.54
N GLY A 42 -15.25 7.36 4.35
CA GLY A 42 -16.32 7.25 5.36
C GLY A 42 -17.19 6.00 5.26
N ARG A 43 -16.99 5.11 4.26
CA ARG A 43 -17.94 4.00 4.03
C ARG A 43 -17.33 2.68 3.61
N ALA A 44 -16.56 2.67 2.50
CA ALA A 44 -16.27 1.43 1.77
C ALA A 44 -14.95 0.77 2.13
N LEU A 45 -13.92 1.55 2.47
CA LEU A 45 -12.57 1.03 2.71
C LEU A 45 -12.28 0.86 4.19
N PRO A 46 -11.54 -0.21 4.56
CA PRO A 46 -11.07 -0.42 5.92
C PRO A 46 -9.84 0.44 6.23
N ASP A 47 -9.65 0.79 7.50
CA ASP A 47 -8.39 1.33 8.01
C ASP A 47 -7.37 0.19 8.17
N VAL A 48 -6.13 0.42 7.76
CA VAL A 48 -5.06 -0.59 7.83
C VAL A 48 -4.76 -1.04 9.26
N ARG A 49 -4.97 -0.16 10.25
CA ARG A 49 -4.61 -0.36 11.67
C ARG A 49 -5.58 -1.30 12.39
N ASP A 50 -6.89 -1.15 12.22
CA ASP A 50 -7.91 -1.96 12.88
C ASP A 50 -8.71 -2.87 11.94
N GLY A 51 -8.54 -2.72 10.62
CA GLY A 51 -9.21 -3.53 9.61
C GLY A 51 -10.72 -3.30 9.51
N LEU A 52 -11.24 -2.24 10.09
CA LEU A 52 -12.67 -1.98 10.18
C LEU A 52 -13.10 -0.84 9.25
N LYS A 53 -14.31 -0.99 8.70
CA LYS A 53 -15.05 0.13 8.12
C LYS A 53 -15.72 0.94 9.22
N PRO A 54 -16.08 2.20 8.98
CA PRO A 54 -16.73 3.04 9.99
C PRO A 54 -17.95 2.40 10.65
N VAL A 55 -18.83 1.77 9.88
CA VAL A 55 -20.04 1.12 10.43
C VAL A 55 -19.71 0.00 11.42
N HIS A 56 -18.73 -0.86 11.09
CA HIS A 56 -18.31 -1.95 11.97
C HIS A 56 -17.66 -1.42 13.26
N ARG A 57 -16.83 -0.40 13.13
CA ARG A 57 -16.19 0.26 14.27
C ARG A 57 -17.21 0.86 15.22
N ARG A 58 -18.21 1.54 14.68
CA ARG A 58 -19.31 2.14 15.44
C ARG A 58 -20.17 1.10 16.16
N ILE A 59 -20.44 -0.03 15.50
CA ILE A 59 -21.16 -1.16 16.11
C ILE A 59 -20.39 -1.70 17.33
N LEU A 60 -19.12 -2.03 17.15
CA LEU A 60 -18.31 -2.59 18.24
C LEU A 60 -18.16 -1.60 19.41
N TYR A 61 -17.95 -0.33 19.09
CA TYR A 61 -17.81 0.69 20.11
C TYR A 61 -19.11 0.96 20.87
N ALA A 62 -20.26 1.07 20.20
CA ALA A 62 -21.56 1.25 20.84
C ALA A 62 -21.89 0.06 21.76
N MET A 63 -21.64 -1.19 21.31
CA MET A 63 -21.83 -2.37 22.14
C MET A 63 -20.92 -2.37 23.37
N TYR A 64 -19.69 -1.88 23.25
CA TYR A 64 -18.77 -1.72 24.37
C TYR A 64 -19.24 -0.67 25.36
N GLU A 65 -19.66 0.51 24.87
CA GLU A 65 -20.20 1.60 25.70
C GLU A 65 -21.43 1.14 26.51
N ASP A 66 -22.27 0.29 25.90
CA ASP A 66 -23.42 -0.33 26.55
C ASP A 66 -23.06 -1.52 27.47
N ASN A 67 -21.78 -1.78 27.66
CA ASN A 67 -21.26 -2.87 28.47
C ASN A 67 -21.79 -4.27 28.04
N LEU A 68 -21.96 -4.48 26.72
CA LEU A 68 -22.39 -5.75 26.11
C LEU A 68 -21.21 -6.66 25.83
N THR A 69 -20.38 -6.90 26.82
CA THR A 69 -19.21 -7.75 26.74
C THR A 69 -19.59 -9.23 26.75
N SER A 70 -18.68 -10.11 26.39
CA SER A 70 -18.92 -11.57 26.25
C SER A 70 -19.32 -12.27 27.55
N ASP A 71 -19.08 -11.67 28.70
CA ASP A 71 -19.45 -12.14 30.03
C ASP A 71 -20.86 -11.70 30.48
N LYS A 72 -21.49 -10.80 29.73
CA LYS A 72 -22.81 -10.25 30.03
C LYS A 72 -23.92 -11.01 29.27
N PRO A 73 -25.17 -10.89 29.72
CA PRO A 73 -26.31 -11.43 29.00
C PRO A 73 -26.47 -10.82 27.61
N PHE A 74 -27.05 -11.57 26.69
CA PHE A 74 -27.43 -11.05 25.37
C PHE A 74 -28.48 -9.93 25.51
N LYS A 75 -28.43 -8.96 24.60
CA LYS A 75 -29.48 -7.97 24.38
C LYS A 75 -30.04 -8.10 22.97
N LYS A 76 -31.29 -7.64 22.79
CA LYS A 76 -31.95 -7.60 21.48
C LYS A 76 -31.09 -6.82 20.49
N SER A 77 -30.91 -7.36 19.27
CA SER A 77 -30.21 -6.67 18.21
C SER A 77 -30.82 -5.31 17.88
N ALA A 78 -32.14 -5.16 18.09
CA ALA A 78 -32.84 -3.90 17.96
C ALA A 78 -32.27 -2.79 18.86
N THR A 79 -31.86 -3.11 20.10
CA THR A 79 -31.21 -2.15 20.99
C THR A 79 -29.85 -1.74 20.44
N CYS A 80 -29.01 -2.69 20.05
CA CYS A 80 -27.69 -2.39 19.48
C CYS A 80 -27.78 -1.53 18.24
N VAL A 81 -28.70 -1.86 17.30
CA VAL A 81 -28.92 -1.08 16.08
C VAL A 81 -29.43 0.34 16.40
N GLY A 82 -30.38 0.45 17.33
CA GLY A 82 -30.93 1.75 17.75
C GLY A 82 -29.85 2.65 18.37
N ASP A 83 -29.00 2.10 19.23
CA ASP A 83 -27.91 2.85 19.87
C ASP A 83 -26.85 3.33 18.86
N VAL A 84 -26.49 2.50 17.87
CA VAL A 84 -25.58 2.88 16.78
C VAL A 84 -26.18 4.00 15.93
N LEU A 85 -27.45 3.88 15.54
CA LEU A 85 -28.15 4.90 14.73
C LEU A 85 -28.27 6.23 15.47
N GLY A 86 -28.70 6.18 16.71
CA GLY A 86 -28.95 7.39 17.48
C GLY A 86 -27.70 8.12 17.92
N ARG A 87 -26.56 7.41 18.06
CA ARG A 87 -25.34 8.01 18.61
C ARG A 87 -24.27 8.29 17.58
N TYR A 88 -24.10 7.42 16.54
CA TYR A 88 -22.89 7.44 15.69
C TYR A 88 -23.12 7.33 14.19
N HIS A 89 -24.16 6.65 13.74
CA HIS A 89 -24.29 6.28 12.32
C HIS A 89 -25.66 6.64 11.75
N PRO A 90 -25.88 7.89 11.26
CA PRO A 90 -27.18 8.41 10.82
C PRO A 90 -27.57 7.89 9.42
N HIS A 91 -27.70 6.56 9.28
CA HIS A 91 -28.09 5.90 8.04
C HIS A 91 -29.23 4.91 8.30
N GLY A 92 -29.65 4.15 7.28
CA GLY A 92 -30.76 3.19 7.43
C GLY A 92 -30.46 2.06 8.43
N ASP A 93 -31.47 1.69 9.23
CA ASP A 93 -31.40 0.60 10.22
C ASP A 93 -31.03 -0.76 9.60
N ALA A 94 -31.55 -1.05 8.42
CA ALA A 94 -31.22 -2.28 7.69
C ALA A 94 -29.72 -2.41 7.41
N SER A 95 -29.05 -1.31 7.02
CA SER A 95 -27.61 -1.33 6.72
C SER A 95 -26.76 -1.60 7.95
N VAL A 96 -27.15 -1.05 9.10
CA VAL A 96 -26.47 -1.29 10.39
C VAL A 96 -26.71 -2.72 10.85
N TYR A 97 -27.95 -3.21 10.73
CA TYR A 97 -28.27 -4.58 11.10
C TYR A 97 -27.56 -5.62 10.22
N ASP A 98 -27.51 -5.41 8.91
CA ASP A 98 -26.78 -6.30 7.98
C ASP A 98 -25.28 -6.34 8.31
N ALA A 99 -24.67 -5.20 8.68
CA ALA A 99 -23.30 -5.15 9.12
C ALA A 99 -23.09 -5.92 10.44
N LEU A 100 -23.97 -5.74 11.43
CA LEU A 100 -23.93 -6.47 12.69
C LEU A 100 -24.08 -7.98 12.46
N VAL A 101 -25.03 -8.39 11.63
CA VAL A 101 -25.26 -9.78 11.26
C VAL A 101 -24.00 -10.40 10.66
N ARG A 102 -23.35 -9.71 9.73
CA ARG A 102 -22.12 -10.19 9.09
C ARG A 102 -21.00 -10.45 10.09
N LEU A 103 -20.86 -9.59 11.10
CA LEU A 103 -19.87 -9.76 12.18
C LEU A 103 -20.14 -11.00 13.06
N ALA A 104 -21.35 -11.55 13.04
CA ALA A 104 -21.78 -12.73 13.81
C ALA A 104 -21.89 -14.01 12.97
N GLN A 105 -21.63 -13.96 11.65
CA GLN A 105 -21.73 -15.13 10.79
C GLN A 105 -20.42 -15.91 10.75
N ASP A 106 -20.43 -17.16 11.12
CA ASP A 106 -19.28 -18.08 11.14
C ASP A 106 -18.78 -18.49 9.74
N PHE A 107 -19.62 -18.33 8.72
CA PHE A 107 -19.27 -18.53 7.31
C PHE A 107 -18.80 -17.26 6.59
N SER A 108 -18.94 -16.08 7.22
CA SER A 108 -18.48 -14.80 6.68
C SER A 108 -17.19 -14.31 7.33
N MET A 109 -17.06 -14.53 8.63
CA MET A 109 -15.92 -14.09 9.45
C MET A 109 -15.06 -15.27 9.86
N ARG A 110 -13.75 -15.15 9.69
CA ARG A 110 -12.83 -16.20 10.17
C ARG A 110 -12.78 -16.25 11.70
N TYR A 111 -12.83 -15.08 12.34
CA TYR A 111 -13.01 -14.91 13.79
C TYR A 111 -14.15 -13.91 14.01
N MET A 112 -15.28 -14.39 14.47
CA MET A 112 -16.46 -13.57 14.70
C MET A 112 -16.22 -12.50 15.76
N LEU A 113 -16.61 -11.26 15.48
CA LEU A 113 -16.49 -10.13 16.40
C LEU A 113 -17.76 -9.92 17.23
N VAL A 114 -18.88 -10.45 16.79
CA VAL A 114 -20.16 -10.44 17.49
C VAL A 114 -20.58 -11.87 17.79
N ASP A 115 -21.05 -12.11 19.01
CA ASP A 115 -21.67 -13.36 19.44
C ASP A 115 -23.19 -13.19 19.30
N GLY A 116 -23.79 -13.92 18.35
CA GLY A 116 -25.20 -13.83 18.00
C GLY A 116 -26.00 -15.00 18.56
N HIS A 117 -27.24 -14.74 19.02
CA HIS A 117 -28.21 -15.74 19.46
C HIS A 117 -29.50 -15.60 18.66
N GLY A 118 -29.87 -16.65 17.96
CA GLY A 118 -31.01 -16.69 17.04
C GLY A 118 -30.59 -17.03 15.61
N ASN A 119 -31.41 -16.67 14.65
CA ASN A 119 -31.15 -16.89 13.22
C ASN A 119 -30.43 -15.67 12.61
N PHE A 120 -29.15 -15.85 12.32
CA PHE A 120 -28.28 -14.86 11.65
C PHE A 120 -28.02 -15.17 10.18
N GLY A 121 -28.90 -15.94 9.53
CA GLY A 121 -28.73 -16.37 8.15
C GLY A 121 -27.99 -17.69 8.02
N SER A 122 -27.84 -18.16 6.80
CA SER A 122 -27.15 -19.41 6.48
C SER A 122 -26.30 -19.31 5.21
N VAL A 123 -25.44 -20.29 4.99
CA VAL A 123 -24.67 -20.45 3.76
C VAL A 123 -25.53 -20.67 2.52
N ASP A 124 -26.80 -21.02 2.70
CA ASP A 124 -27.83 -21.14 1.66
C ASP A 124 -28.37 -19.78 1.19
N GLY A 125 -27.94 -18.71 1.84
CA GLY A 125 -28.41 -17.35 1.54
C GLY A 125 -29.76 -17.03 2.19
N ASP A 126 -30.17 -17.80 3.20
CA ASP A 126 -31.34 -17.43 3.98
C ASP A 126 -31.08 -16.12 4.72
N PRO A 127 -32.02 -15.17 4.68
CA PRO A 127 -31.88 -13.92 5.40
C PRO A 127 -31.90 -14.15 6.92
N PRO A 128 -31.26 -13.27 7.69
CA PRO A 128 -31.39 -13.29 9.14
C PRO A 128 -32.83 -13.01 9.56
N ALA A 129 -33.23 -13.46 10.74
CA ALA A 129 -34.47 -13.05 11.34
C ALA A 129 -34.46 -11.54 11.62
N ALA A 130 -35.63 -10.90 11.65
CA ALA A 130 -35.71 -9.48 11.94
C ALA A 130 -35.05 -9.16 13.30
N TYR A 131 -34.36 -7.99 13.39
CA TYR A 131 -33.55 -7.59 14.56
C TYR A 131 -34.31 -7.55 15.89
N ARG A 132 -35.62 -7.51 15.88
CA ARG A 132 -36.44 -7.62 17.10
C ARG A 132 -36.47 -9.04 17.69
N TYR A 133 -36.11 -10.07 16.93
CA TYR A 133 -36.06 -11.47 17.37
C TYR A 133 -34.65 -11.95 17.76
N THR A 134 -33.64 -11.44 17.08
CA THR A 134 -32.25 -11.81 17.35
C THR A 134 -31.64 -11.07 18.54
N GLU A 135 -30.64 -11.67 19.14
CA GLU A 135 -29.90 -11.10 20.28
C GLU A 135 -28.41 -11.13 19.98
N ALA A 136 -27.67 -10.15 20.50
CA ALA A 136 -26.25 -10.03 20.25
C ALA A 136 -25.51 -9.54 21.49
N ARG A 137 -24.22 -9.85 21.55
CA ARG A 137 -23.20 -9.29 22.43
C ARG A 137 -21.83 -9.35 21.77
N LEU A 138 -20.83 -8.70 22.32
CA LEU A 138 -19.46 -8.80 21.84
C LEU A 138 -18.93 -10.24 22.03
N SER A 139 -18.17 -10.74 21.07
CA SER A 139 -17.46 -12.01 21.21
C SER A 139 -16.25 -11.85 22.15
N LYS A 140 -15.67 -12.98 22.58
CA LYS A 140 -14.48 -12.94 23.47
C LYS A 140 -13.28 -12.24 22.83
N ILE A 141 -13.05 -12.46 21.53
CA ILE A 141 -11.92 -11.85 20.81
C ILE A 141 -12.11 -10.34 20.59
N SER A 142 -13.36 -9.86 20.55
CA SER A 142 -13.65 -8.42 20.40
C SER A 142 -13.18 -7.59 21.58
N ASN A 143 -12.98 -8.20 22.76
CA ASN A 143 -12.37 -7.53 23.90
C ASN A 143 -10.94 -7.08 23.58
N GLU A 144 -10.23 -7.82 22.72
CA GLU A 144 -8.88 -7.44 22.28
C GLU A 144 -8.90 -6.32 21.24
N MET A 145 -10.01 -6.12 20.50
CA MET A 145 -10.19 -4.96 19.62
C MET A 145 -10.32 -3.65 20.37
N LEU A 146 -10.96 -3.69 21.54
CA LEU A 146 -11.37 -2.54 22.34
C LEU A 146 -10.50 -2.33 23.60
N ARG A 147 -9.59 -3.27 23.87
CA ARG A 147 -8.73 -3.23 25.05
C ARG A 147 -7.94 -1.93 25.15
N ASP A 148 -7.92 -1.36 26.33
CA ASP A 148 -7.23 -0.10 26.64
C ASP A 148 -7.75 1.15 25.88
N ILE A 149 -8.94 1.12 25.28
CA ILE A 149 -9.52 2.26 24.57
C ILE A 149 -9.72 3.48 25.50
N GLU A 150 -9.96 3.24 26.79
CA GLU A 150 -10.17 4.27 27.81
C GLU A 150 -8.87 4.97 28.26
N LYS A 151 -7.70 4.45 27.82
CA LYS A 151 -6.38 4.95 28.20
C LYS A 151 -5.77 5.92 27.18
N GLU A 152 -6.59 6.67 26.49
CA GLU A 152 -6.17 7.66 25.47
C GLU A 152 -5.26 7.06 24.39
N THR A 153 -5.44 5.78 24.08
CA THR A 153 -4.62 5.04 23.12
C THR A 153 -4.89 5.41 21.67
N VAL A 154 -6.06 5.94 21.37
CA VAL A 154 -6.51 6.31 20.02
C VAL A 154 -7.03 7.74 19.98
N ASP A 155 -7.14 8.29 18.78
CA ASP A 155 -7.72 9.61 18.57
C ASP A 155 -9.25 9.53 18.49
N TRP A 156 -9.90 10.63 18.87
CA TRP A 156 -11.34 10.74 18.98
C TRP A 156 -11.85 11.89 18.10
N ASP A 157 -12.83 11.59 17.26
CA ASP A 157 -13.53 12.58 16.47
C ASP A 157 -14.92 12.89 17.06
N PRO A 158 -15.51 14.07 16.79
CA PRO A 158 -16.90 14.30 17.10
C PRO A 158 -17.79 13.39 16.24
N ASN A 159 -18.94 12.97 16.78
CA ASN A 159 -19.97 12.28 16.01
C ASN A 159 -20.70 13.27 15.06
N PHE A 160 -21.70 12.78 14.31
CA PHE A 160 -22.38 13.54 13.26
C PHE A 160 -23.12 14.80 13.76
N ASP A 161 -23.53 14.86 15.03
CA ASP A 161 -24.23 15.99 15.66
C ASP A 161 -23.40 16.70 16.74
N GLU A 162 -22.11 16.35 16.86
CA GLU A 162 -21.15 16.89 17.84
C GLU A 162 -21.56 16.69 19.31
N SER A 163 -22.57 15.88 19.58
CA SER A 163 -23.04 15.62 20.94
C SER A 163 -22.14 14.62 21.71
N ARG A 164 -21.41 13.80 20.99
CA ARG A 164 -20.54 12.74 21.51
C ARG A 164 -19.24 12.67 20.73
N ARG A 165 -18.31 11.84 21.22
CA ARG A 165 -17.09 11.50 20.53
C ARG A 165 -17.09 10.02 20.14
N GLU A 166 -16.54 9.71 18.97
CA GLU A 166 -16.31 8.37 18.50
C GLU A 166 -14.83 8.11 18.25
N PRO A 167 -14.33 6.90 18.47
CA PRO A 167 -12.93 6.58 18.19
C PRO A 167 -12.69 6.56 16.67
N ARG A 168 -11.63 7.24 16.23
CA ARG A 168 -11.21 7.24 14.82
C ARG A 168 -10.76 5.85 14.37
N VAL A 169 -10.16 5.10 15.28
CA VAL A 169 -9.67 3.75 15.09
C VAL A 169 -9.77 3.00 16.42
N LEU A 170 -9.95 1.68 16.40
CA LEU A 170 -9.89 0.88 17.63
C LEU A 170 -8.45 0.45 17.91
N PRO A 171 -8.09 0.20 19.19
CA PRO A 171 -6.75 -0.26 19.55
C PRO A 171 -6.31 -1.55 18.88
N SER A 172 -7.24 -2.46 18.59
CA SER A 172 -7.04 -3.67 17.78
C SER A 172 -5.74 -4.43 18.10
N ARG A 173 -5.73 -5.11 19.25
CA ARG A 173 -4.53 -5.80 19.77
C ARG A 173 -4.11 -7.04 18.95
N PHE A 174 -4.81 -7.35 17.88
CA PHE A 174 -4.45 -8.35 16.87
C PHE A 174 -4.66 -7.77 15.46
N PRO A 175 -3.96 -8.26 14.43
CA PRO A 175 -3.98 -7.70 13.08
C PRO A 175 -5.28 -8.06 12.34
N ASN A 176 -6.39 -7.45 12.73
CA ASN A 176 -7.74 -7.79 12.28
C ASN A 176 -7.92 -7.67 10.76
N LEU A 177 -7.25 -6.71 10.10
CA LEU A 177 -7.35 -6.55 8.65
C LEU A 177 -6.96 -7.83 7.90
N LEU A 178 -5.86 -8.47 8.30
CA LEU A 178 -5.41 -9.73 7.70
C LEU A 178 -6.21 -10.92 8.22
N VAL A 179 -6.53 -10.94 9.52
CA VAL A 179 -7.18 -12.08 10.17
C VAL A 179 -8.60 -12.29 9.67
N ASN A 180 -9.40 -11.23 9.59
CA ASN A 180 -10.79 -11.30 9.10
C ASN A 180 -10.96 -10.85 7.66
N GLY A 181 -9.98 -10.18 7.09
CA GLY A 181 -10.10 -9.60 5.77
C GLY A 181 -11.11 -8.45 5.69
N SER A 182 -11.32 -7.94 4.50
CA SER A 182 -12.35 -6.93 4.21
C SER A 182 -12.68 -6.94 2.73
N SER A 183 -13.93 -6.70 2.38
CA SER A 183 -14.38 -6.50 1.00
C SER A 183 -15.25 -5.25 0.90
N GLY A 184 -15.06 -4.44 -0.14
CA GLY A 184 -15.82 -3.20 -0.31
C GLY A 184 -15.65 -2.60 -1.69
N ILE A 185 -16.68 -1.92 -2.15
CA ILE A 185 -16.70 -1.22 -3.44
C ILE A 185 -16.87 0.27 -3.15
N ALA A 186 -15.86 1.05 -3.53
CA ALA A 186 -15.85 2.49 -3.44
C ALA A 186 -15.99 3.12 -4.84
N VAL A 187 -15.94 4.43 -4.94
CA VAL A 187 -15.93 5.12 -6.23
C VAL A 187 -14.57 4.97 -6.90
N GLY A 188 -14.52 4.35 -8.06
CA GLY A 188 -13.30 4.15 -8.84
C GLY A 188 -12.32 3.11 -8.29
N MET A 189 -12.62 2.46 -7.17
CA MET A 189 -11.74 1.46 -6.56
C MET A 189 -12.54 0.44 -5.72
N ALA A 190 -11.95 -0.73 -5.51
CA ALA A 190 -12.53 -1.76 -4.68
C ALA A 190 -11.45 -2.44 -3.83
N THR A 191 -11.82 -2.92 -2.66
CA THR A 191 -10.96 -3.75 -1.81
C THR A 191 -11.52 -5.15 -1.70
N ASN A 192 -10.65 -6.14 -1.68
CA ASN A 192 -11.01 -7.53 -1.43
C ASN A 192 -9.82 -8.25 -0.78
N ILE A 193 -9.73 -8.13 0.53
CA ILE A 193 -8.66 -8.70 1.35
C ILE A 193 -9.17 -10.01 1.94
N PRO A 194 -8.52 -11.15 1.67
CA PRO A 194 -8.96 -12.44 2.22
C PRO A 194 -8.64 -12.56 3.71
N PRO A 195 -9.39 -13.38 4.46
CA PRO A 195 -9.07 -13.72 5.84
C PRO A 195 -7.88 -14.68 5.94
N HIS A 196 -7.21 -14.68 7.10
CA HIS A 196 -6.05 -15.51 7.39
C HIS A 196 -6.13 -16.15 8.79
N ASN A 197 -5.31 -17.15 9.02
CA ASN A 197 -5.18 -17.77 10.33
C ASN A 197 -4.47 -16.83 11.32
N LEU A 198 -5.01 -16.70 12.53
CA LEU A 198 -4.49 -15.79 13.56
C LEU A 198 -3.06 -16.12 13.98
N ARG A 199 -2.76 -17.42 14.22
CA ARG A 199 -1.41 -17.86 14.60
C ARG A 199 -0.38 -17.56 13.52
N GLU A 200 -0.75 -17.78 12.26
CA GLU A 200 0.13 -17.53 11.13
C GLU A 200 0.45 -16.04 10.98
N VAL A 201 -0.55 -15.16 11.06
CA VAL A 201 -0.34 -13.72 10.93
C VAL A 201 0.44 -13.17 12.11
N ILE A 202 0.13 -13.59 13.34
CA ILE A 202 0.91 -13.20 14.52
C ILE A 202 2.35 -13.72 14.41
N GLY A 203 2.55 -14.95 13.92
CA GLY A 203 3.90 -15.47 13.64
C GLY A 203 4.71 -14.59 12.70
N ALA A 204 4.08 -14.10 11.62
CA ALA A 204 4.73 -13.15 10.71
C ALA A 204 4.99 -11.79 11.36
N CYS A 205 4.08 -11.28 12.20
CA CYS A 205 4.32 -10.06 12.98
C CYS A 205 5.53 -10.20 13.90
N ILE A 206 5.65 -11.34 14.59
CA ILE A 206 6.80 -11.63 15.46
C ILE A 206 8.08 -11.76 14.65
N CYS A 207 8.03 -12.41 13.49
CA CYS A 207 9.18 -12.51 12.58
C CYS A 207 9.72 -11.12 12.20
N VAL A 208 8.84 -10.17 11.89
CA VAL A 208 9.23 -8.78 11.57
C VAL A 208 9.76 -8.03 12.78
N LEU A 209 9.27 -8.30 14.00
CA LEU A 209 9.78 -7.68 15.23
C LEU A 209 11.19 -8.19 15.56
N ASP A 210 11.46 -9.49 15.31
CA ASP A 210 12.76 -10.10 15.56
C ASP A 210 13.79 -9.75 14.46
N ASP A 211 13.35 -9.72 13.20
CA ASP A 211 14.16 -9.32 12.05
C ASP A 211 13.45 -8.27 11.19
N PRO A 212 13.78 -6.98 11.39
CA PRO A 212 13.23 -5.89 10.58
C PRO A 212 13.54 -6.02 9.08
N ASP A 213 14.46 -6.87 8.68
CA ASP A 213 14.88 -7.11 7.31
C ASP A 213 14.26 -8.36 6.68
N ALA A 214 13.40 -9.05 7.42
CA ALA A 214 12.71 -10.25 6.95
C ALA A 214 12.13 -10.07 5.55
N THR A 215 12.43 -11.02 4.67
CA THR A 215 11.96 -11.01 3.28
C THR A 215 10.52 -11.51 3.18
N LEU A 216 9.91 -11.37 1.98
CA LEU A 216 8.61 -11.97 1.73
C LEU A 216 8.64 -13.50 1.91
N SER A 217 9.73 -14.15 1.56
CA SER A 217 9.86 -15.59 1.73
C SER A 217 9.84 -15.98 3.19
N ASP A 218 10.52 -15.24 4.07
CA ASP A 218 10.51 -15.48 5.51
C ASP A 218 9.10 -15.30 6.10
N LEU A 219 8.37 -14.28 5.65
CA LEU A 219 6.97 -14.07 6.06
C LEU A 219 6.07 -15.21 5.59
N MET A 220 6.30 -15.76 4.41
CA MET A 220 5.50 -16.86 3.86
C MET A 220 5.81 -18.22 4.51
N GLU A 221 6.89 -18.35 5.27
CA GLU A 221 7.09 -19.49 6.14
C GLU A 221 6.08 -19.54 7.28
N HIS A 222 5.62 -18.37 7.74
CA HIS A 222 4.59 -18.23 8.77
C HIS A 222 3.18 -18.15 8.14
N VAL A 223 2.94 -17.20 7.25
CA VAL A 223 1.65 -17.00 6.55
C VAL A 223 1.65 -17.77 5.24
N LYS A 224 1.17 -18.99 5.28
CA LYS A 224 1.15 -19.90 4.11
C LYS A 224 0.20 -19.46 3.03
N GLY A 225 -0.88 -18.75 3.38
CA GLY A 225 -1.90 -18.28 2.47
C GLY A 225 -3.18 -17.86 3.20
N PRO A 226 -4.20 -17.38 2.46
CA PRO A 226 -5.54 -17.13 3.01
C PRO A 226 -6.13 -18.36 3.70
N ASP A 227 -6.97 -18.13 4.70
CA ASP A 227 -7.62 -19.15 5.50
C ASP A 227 -9.12 -18.82 5.64
N PHE A 228 -9.94 -19.41 4.77
CA PHE A 228 -11.35 -19.10 4.67
C PHE A 228 -12.18 -19.80 5.75
N PRO A 229 -13.21 -19.13 6.30
CA PRO A 229 -14.11 -19.73 7.30
C PRO A 229 -14.87 -20.93 6.74
N THR A 230 -15.20 -20.95 5.45
CA THR A 230 -15.87 -22.02 4.74
C THR A 230 -14.93 -23.16 4.30
N LYS A 231 -13.66 -23.09 4.71
CA LYS A 231 -12.63 -24.08 4.37
C LYS A 231 -12.30 -24.09 2.87
N GLY A 232 -12.44 -25.25 2.19
CA GLY A 232 -12.10 -25.41 0.78
C GLY A 232 -10.61 -25.62 0.55
N ILE A 233 -10.21 -25.66 -0.73
CA ILE A 233 -8.84 -25.93 -1.18
C ILE A 233 -8.39 -24.79 -2.08
N ILE A 234 -7.24 -24.20 -1.77
CA ILE A 234 -6.56 -23.26 -2.65
C ILE A 234 -5.64 -24.05 -3.58
N MET A 235 -5.80 -23.86 -4.88
CA MET A 235 -5.02 -24.53 -5.92
C MET A 235 -3.86 -23.64 -6.34
N GLY A 236 -2.63 -24.06 -6.02
CA GLY A 236 -1.40 -23.35 -6.35
C GLY A 236 -1.02 -22.23 -5.37
N ARG A 237 0.28 -21.86 -5.37
CA ARG A 237 0.87 -20.84 -4.50
C ARG A 237 1.26 -19.56 -5.21
N SER A 238 1.33 -19.57 -6.55
CA SER A 238 1.75 -18.43 -7.37
C SER A 238 0.87 -17.20 -7.13
N GLY A 239 -0.45 -17.39 -7.13
CA GLY A 239 -1.41 -16.33 -6.85
C GLY A 239 -1.31 -15.75 -5.45
N ILE A 240 -0.98 -16.58 -4.44
CA ILE A 240 -0.71 -16.14 -3.05
C ILE A 240 0.54 -15.26 -3.04
N ARG A 241 1.63 -15.75 -3.63
CA ARG A 241 2.91 -15.04 -3.69
C ARG A 241 2.77 -13.68 -4.37
N ALA A 242 2.06 -13.64 -5.51
CA ALA A 242 1.76 -12.39 -6.21
C ALA A 242 0.99 -11.40 -5.32
N ALA A 243 -0.07 -11.86 -4.66
CA ALA A 243 -0.88 -11.03 -3.80
C ALA A 243 -0.06 -10.45 -2.64
N TYR A 244 0.77 -11.25 -2.01
CA TYR A 244 1.59 -10.81 -0.88
C TYR A 244 2.74 -9.88 -1.28
N ALA A 245 3.28 -10.06 -2.50
CA ALA A 245 4.31 -9.18 -3.05
C ALA A 245 3.75 -7.81 -3.48
N THR A 246 2.62 -7.82 -4.20
CA THR A 246 2.13 -6.63 -4.93
C THR A 246 0.84 -6.03 -4.36
N GLY A 247 0.16 -6.75 -3.47
CA GLY A 247 -1.19 -6.41 -3.01
C GLY A 247 -2.30 -6.86 -3.97
N ARG A 248 -1.97 -7.49 -5.09
CA ARG A 248 -2.94 -8.02 -6.08
C ARG A 248 -2.60 -9.43 -6.47
N GLY A 249 -3.62 -10.27 -6.58
CA GLY A 249 -3.44 -11.66 -6.98
C GLY A 249 -4.76 -12.33 -7.30
N ARG A 250 -4.70 -13.52 -7.86
CA ARG A 250 -5.87 -14.36 -8.15
C ARG A 250 -5.65 -15.74 -7.58
N LEU A 251 -6.57 -16.21 -6.76
CA LEU A 251 -6.55 -17.54 -6.19
C LEU A 251 -7.61 -18.39 -6.86
N CYS A 252 -7.26 -19.61 -7.21
CA CYS A 252 -8.22 -20.62 -7.57
C CYS A 252 -8.64 -21.35 -6.28
N VAL A 253 -9.90 -21.20 -5.89
CA VAL A 253 -10.48 -21.87 -4.71
C VAL A 253 -11.45 -22.93 -5.16
N ARG A 254 -11.25 -24.14 -4.69
CA ARG A 254 -12.00 -25.33 -5.08
C ARG A 254 -12.76 -25.93 -3.88
N ALA A 255 -13.94 -26.43 -4.14
CA ALA A 255 -14.73 -27.22 -3.19
C ALA A 255 -13.99 -28.51 -2.80
N ARG A 256 -14.18 -28.97 -1.58
CA ARG A 256 -13.73 -30.32 -1.17
C ARG A 256 -14.75 -31.34 -1.61
N THR A 257 -14.31 -32.31 -2.37
CA THR A 257 -15.16 -33.34 -2.96
C THR A 257 -14.58 -34.72 -2.68
N GLU A 258 -15.47 -35.70 -2.46
CA GLU A 258 -15.13 -37.10 -2.24
C GLU A 258 -16.02 -37.96 -3.13
N PHE A 259 -15.51 -39.13 -3.56
CA PHE A 259 -16.29 -40.12 -4.29
C PHE A 259 -16.79 -41.18 -3.31
N GLU A 260 -18.06 -41.46 -3.38
CA GLU A 260 -18.69 -42.51 -2.56
C GLU A 260 -19.46 -43.51 -3.45
N GLU A 261 -19.14 -44.78 -3.30
CA GLU A 261 -19.86 -45.83 -3.99
C GLU A 261 -21.22 -46.10 -3.31
N PHE A 262 -22.26 -46.26 -4.08
CA PHE A 262 -23.57 -46.59 -3.57
C PHE A 262 -24.35 -47.55 -4.49
N GLY A 263 -25.13 -48.42 -3.91
CA GLY A 263 -25.89 -49.39 -4.67
C GLY A 263 -25.01 -50.41 -5.41
N LYS A 264 -25.43 -50.84 -6.62
CA LYS A 264 -24.63 -51.70 -7.49
C LYS A 264 -24.01 -50.88 -8.59
N ASP A 265 -22.68 -50.70 -8.56
CA ASP A 265 -21.84 -50.04 -9.60
C ASP A 265 -22.23 -48.59 -9.90
N ARG A 266 -22.65 -47.82 -8.87
CA ARG A 266 -22.93 -46.38 -8.99
C ARG A 266 -22.01 -45.60 -8.07
N VAL A 267 -21.60 -44.44 -8.52
CA VAL A 267 -20.78 -43.50 -7.76
C VAL A 267 -21.53 -42.19 -7.59
N ARG A 268 -21.36 -41.58 -6.43
CA ARG A 268 -21.84 -40.24 -6.14
C ARG A 268 -20.71 -39.35 -5.71
N ILE A 269 -20.78 -38.06 -6.04
CA ILE A 269 -19.85 -37.03 -5.62
C ILE A 269 -20.46 -36.37 -4.38
N ILE A 270 -19.70 -36.40 -3.30
CA ILE A 270 -20.05 -35.72 -2.04
C ILE A 270 -19.27 -34.46 -1.95
N VAL A 271 -19.94 -33.31 -1.78
CA VAL A 271 -19.30 -32.01 -1.55
C VAL A 271 -19.49 -31.66 -0.08
N THR A 272 -18.39 -31.55 0.65
CA THR A 272 -18.36 -31.28 2.10
C THR A 272 -17.98 -29.85 2.43
N GLU A 273 -17.29 -29.17 1.52
CA GLU A 273 -16.86 -27.77 1.66
C GLU A 273 -17.02 -27.05 0.32
N ILE A 274 -17.43 -25.79 0.35
CA ILE A 274 -17.60 -24.95 -0.84
C ILE A 274 -16.67 -23.71 -0.77
N PRO A 275 -16.31 -23.10 -1.90
CA PRO A 275 -15.50 -21.90 -1.91
C PRO A 275 -16.14 -20.75 -1.13
N TYR A 276 -15.30 -19.89 -0.57
CA TYR A 276 -15.71 -18.72 0.20
C TYR A 276 -16.60 -17.78 -0.61
N GLN A 277 -17.65 -17.26 0.05
CA GLN A 277 -18.67 -16.36 -0.54
C GLN A 277 -19.57 -17.03 -1.61
N VAL A 278 -19.55 -18.33 -1.75
CA VAL A 278 -20.46 -19.05 -2.63
C VAL A 278 -21.75 -19.40 -1.87
N ASN A 279 -22.89 -19.11 -2.49
CA ASN A 279 -24.20 -19.48 -1.98
C ASN A 279 -24.52 -20.94 -2.37
N LYS A 280 -24.71 -21.82 -1.38
CA LYS A 280 -24.92 -23.27 -1.62
C LYS A 280 -26.20 -23.55 -2.43
N ARG A 281 -27.32 -22.90 -2.11
CA ARG A 281 -28.61 -23.08 -2.84
C ARG A 281 -28.48 -22.67 -4.29
N MET A 282 -27.82 -21.52 -4.56
CA MET A 282 -27.61 -21.04 -5.93
C MET A 282 -26.63 -21.92 -6.71
N LEU A 283 -25.63 -22.51 -6.03
CA LEU A 283 -24.72 -23.48 -6.61
C LEU A 283 -25.46 -24.75 -7.03
N ILE A 284 -26.29 -25.31 -6.17
CA ILE A 284 -27.12 -26.52 -6.46
C ILE A 284 -28.01 -26.22 -7.67
N LYS A 285 -28.68 -25.06 -7.68
CA LYS A 285 -29.51 -24.65 -8.80
C LYS A 285 -28.70 -24.53 -10.09
N ALA A 286 -27.55 -23.87 -10.05
CA ALA A 286 -26.70 -23.71 -11.22
C ALA A 286 -26.21 -25.05 -11.78
N ILE A 287 -25.92 -26.02 -10.93
CA ILE A 287 -25.58 -27.37 -11.37
C ILE A 287 -26.80 -28.06 -12.04
N ALA A 288 -27.98 -27.95 -11.46
CA ALA A 288 -29.21 -28.49 -12.03
C ALA A 288 -29.52 -27.86 -13.40
N ASP A 289 -29.40 -26.55 -13.52
CA ASP A 289 -29.59 -25.82 -14.79
C ASP A 289 -28.60 -26.32 -15.88
N GLN A 290 -27.31 -26.55 -15.52
CA GLN A 290 -26.30 -27.11 -16.46
C GLN A 290 -26.63 -28.57 -16.89
N VAL A 291 -27.26 -29.35 -16.03
CA VAL A 291 -27.68 -30.70 -16.38
C VAL A 291 -28.92 -30.68 -17.28
N GLU A 292 -29.90 -29.80 -17.02
CA GLU A 292 -31.09 -29.60 -17.83
C GLU A 292 -30.71 -29.07 -19.24
N ASP A 293 -29.80 -28.13 -19.33
CA ASP A 293 -29.23 -27.60 -20.57
C ASP A 293 -28.34 -28.60 -21.34
N LYS A 294 -28.11 -29.81 -20.78
CA LYS A 294 -27.24 -30.87 -21.35
C LYS A 294 -25.76 -30.41 -21.53
N ARG A 295 -25.33 -29.46 -20.78
CA ARG A 295 -23.92 -29.02 -20.78
C ARG A 295 -23.05 -29.92 -19.91
N ILE A 296 -23.63 -30.49 -18.85
CA ILE A 296 -23.01 -31.53 -17.99
C ILE A 296 -23.88 -32.78 -18.10
N GLU A 297 -23.30 -33.80 -18.68
CA GLU A 297 -23.94 -35.13 -18.78
C GLU A 297 -23.41 -36.04 -17.68
N GLY A 298 -24.18 -37.12 -17.39
CA GLY A 298 -23.73 -38.12 -16.44
C GLY A 298 -24.25 -37.97 -15.02
N ILE A 299 -24.97 -36.89 -14.70
CA ILE A 299 -25.62 -36.67 -13.41
C ILE A 299 -27.05 -37.23 -13.46
N SER A 300 -27.47 -37.95 -12.41
CA SER A 300 -28.83 -38.51 -12.28
C SER A 300 -29.69 -37.79 -11.26
N ASP A 301 -29.10 -37.31 -10.16
CA ASP A 301 -29.81 -36.60 -9.11
C ASP A 301 -28.87 -35.68 -8.33
N ILE A 302 -29.43 -34.60 -7.78
CA ILE A 302 -28.70 -33.64 -6.95
C ILE A 302 -29.59 -33.34 -5.74
N ARG A 303 -29.04 -33.46 -4.54
CA ARG A 303 -29.76 -33.14 -3.31
C ARG A 303 -28.83 -32.58 -2.23
N ASP A 304 -29.39 -31.83 -1.32
CA ASP A 304 -28.74 -31.35 -0.12
C ASP A 304 -29.10 -32.22 1.07
N GLU A 305 -28.10 -32.87 1.63
CA GLU A 305 -28.20 -33.69 2.83
C GLU A 305 -27.51 -33.05 4.04
N SER A 306 -27.21 -31.73 3.95
CA SER A 306 -26.55 -31.00 5.04
C SER A 306 -27.41 -30.99 6.30
N ASP A 307 -26.76 -31.24 7.43
CA ASP A 307 -27.37 -31.24 8.75
C ASP A 307 -26.49 -30.53 9.79
N ARG A 308 -26.82 -30.68 11.08
CA ARG A 308 -26.03 -30.08 12.18
C ARG A 308 -24.58 -30.62 12.29
N ASN A 309 -24.27 -31.73 11.63
CA ASN A 309 -22.95 -32.37 11.64
C ASN A 309 -22.06 -31.80 10.54
N GLY A 310 -22.61 -31.06 9.56
CA GLY A 310 -21.86 -30.40 8.52
C GLY A 310 -22.57 -30.34 7.18
N MET A 311 -21.88 -29.74 6.22
CA MET A 311 -22.33 -29.64 4.84
C MET A 311 -22.15 -30.98 4.13
N ARG A 312 -23.19 -31.40 3.42
CA ARG A 312 -23.18 -32.60 2.60
C ARG A 312 -24.10 -32.40 1.39
N MET A 313 -23.56 -31.97 0.29
CA MET A 313 -24.24 -31.91 -1.00
C MET A 313 -23.91 -33.19 -1.78
N VAL A 314 -24.94 -33.89 -2.24
CA VAL A 314 -24.83 -35.19 -2.94
C VAL A 314 -25.18 -35.01 -4.39
N ILE A 315 -24.26 -35.41 -5.30
CA ILE A 315 -24.44 -35.43 -6.74
C ILE A 315 -24.32 -36.89 -7.18
N GLU A 316 -25.45 -37.52 -7.50
CA GLU A 316 -25.48 -38.91 -7.95
C GLU A 316 -25.19 -39.00 -9.45
N LEU A 317 -24.30 -39.92 -9.83
CA LEU A 317 -23.92 -40.14 -11.22
C LEU A 317 -24.72 -41.32 -11.84
N LYS A 318 -24.89 -41.24 -13.16
CA LYS A 318 -25.39 -42.35 -13.97
C LYS A 318 -24.34 -43.46 -14.00
N ARG A 319 -24.83 -44.72 -14.20
CA ARG A 319 -23.98 -45.93 -14.15
C ARG A 319 -22.78 -45.91 -15.09
N ASP A 320 -22.96 -45.29 -16.27
CA ASP A 320 -21.93 -45.24 -17.34
C ASP A 320 -21.07 -43.94 -17.32
N ALA A 321 -21.27 -43.06 -16.32
CA ALA A 321 -20.54 -41.82 -16.22
C ALA A 321 -19.16 -42.00 -15.56
N ASN A 322 -18.13 -41.40 -16.14
CA ASN A 322 -16.83 -41.34 -15.51
C ASN A 322 -16.83 -40.23 -14.42
N PRO A 323 -16.68 -40.60 -13.13
CA PRO A 323 -16.79 -39.64 -12.03
C PRO A 323 -15.80 -38.46 -12.15
N GLN A 324 -14.56 -38.75 -12.56
CA GLN A 324 -13.51 -37.71 -12.70
C GLN A 324 -13.81 -36.70 -13.82
N VAL A 325 -14.35 -37.18 -14.95
CA VAL A 325 -14.72 -36.33 -16.08
C VAL A 325 -15.89 -35.40 -15.68
N VAL A 326 -16.90 -35.95 -14.99
CA VAL A 326 -18.03 -35.14 -14.50
C VAL A 326 -17.55 -34.12 -13.50
N LEU A 327 -16.71 -34.51 -12.55
CA LEU A 327 -16.15 -33.60 -11.54
C LEU A 327 -15.33 -32.47 -12.19
N ASN A 328 -14.49 -32.77 -13.17
CA ASN A 328 -13.71 -31.76 -13.89
C ASN A 328 -14.62 -30.77 -14.66
N ARG A 329 -15.71 -31.24 -15.25
CA ARG A 329 -16.71 -30.36 -15.89
C ARG A 329 -17.43 -29.50 -14.88
N LEU A 330 -17.78 -30.04 -13.68
CA LEU A 330 -18.36 -29.28 -12.59
C LEU A 330 -17.44 -28.17 -12.13
N PHE A 331 -16.14 -28.42 -11.96
CA PHE A 331 -15.15 -27.40 -11.62
C PHE A 331 -15.00 -26.32 -12.69
N ALA A 332 -15.04 -26.71 -13.97
CA ALA A 332 -14.89 -25.78 -15.08
C ALA A 332 -16.12 -24.90 -15.33
N GLN A 333 -17.33 -25.39 -15.04
CA GLN A 333 -18.58 -24.74 -15.43
C GLN A 333 -19.44 -24.23 -14.27
N THR A 334 -19.06 -24.50 -13.03
CA THR A 334 -19.84 -24.10 -11.85
C THR A 334 -18.98 -23.46 -10.78
N GLN A 335 -19.62 -22.90 -9.75
CA GLN A 335 -18.94 -22.29 -8.60
C GLN A 335 -18.36 -23.32 -7.60
N LEU A 336 -18.31 -24.61 -7.93
CA LEU A 336 -17.49 -25.57 -7.20
C LEU A 336 -16.00 -25.25 -7.27
N GLN A 337 -15.59 -24.49 -8.29
CA GLN A 337 -14.31 -23.83 -8.38
C GLN A 337 -14.52 -22.37 -8.74
N THR A 338 -13.94 -21.47 -7.97
CA THR A 338 -14.05 -20.01 -8.22
C THR A 338 -12.68 -19.35 -8.18
N THR A 339 -12.59 -18.19 -8.82
CA THR A 339 -11.42 -17.33 -8.70
C THR A 339 -11.69 -16.26 -7.66
N PHE A 340 -10.90 -16.24 -6.58
CA PHE A 340 -10.91 -15.15 -5.60
C PHE A 340 -9.86 -14.13 -6.01
N ALA A 341 -10.32 -12.97 -6.48
CA ALA A 341 -9.44 -11.86 -6.85
C ALA A 341 -9.05 -11.07 -5.61
N ILE A 342 -7.77 -11.10 -5.26
CA ILE A 342 -7.23 -10.34 -4.14
C ILE A 342 -6.90 -8.92 -4.59
N ASN A 343 -7.32 -7.93 -3.81
CA ASN A 343 -6.92 -6.54 -3.92
C ASN A 343 -6.81 -5.95 -2.51
N MET A 344 -5.59 -5.85 -2.01
CA MET A 344 -5.32 -5.41 -0.63
C MET A 344 -5.26 -3.88 -0.55
N LEU A 345 -6.39 -3.23 -0.84
CA LEU A 345 -6.58 -1.79 -0.76
C LEU A 345 -7.11 -1.41 0.63
N ALA A 346 -6.42 -0.55 1.34
CA ALA A 346 -6.82 -0.03 2.64
C ALA A 346 -6.45 1.45 2.80
N LEU A 347 -7.01 2.10 3.83
CA LEU A 347 -6.68 3.47 4.18
C LEU A 347 -5.43 3.49 5.05
N VAL A 348 -4.46 4.31 4.67
CA VAL A 348 -3.20 4.57 5.40
C VAL A 348 -3.12 6.04 5.79
N GLU A 349 -2.04 6.45 6.48
CA GLU A 349 -1.78 7.83 6.88
C GLU A 349 -2.95 8.47 7.64
N ASN A 350 -3.43 7.77 8.65
CA ASN A 350 -4.56 8.23 9.46
C ASN A 350 -5.83 8.51 8.62
N GLN A 351 -6.18 7.60 7.71
CA GLN A 351 -7.32 7.62 6.79
C GLN A 351 -7.26 8.68 5.69
N ARG A 352 -6.10 9.24 5.40
CA ARG A 352 -5.93 10.27 4.37
C ARG A 352 -5.72 9.71 2.97
N GLN A 353 -5.16 8.51 2.84
CA GLN A 353 -4.79 7.94 1.55
C GLN A 353 -5.26 6.48 1.40
N PRO A 354 -6.03 6.14 0.35
CA PRO A 354 -6.24 4.76 -0.05
C PRO A 354 -4.99 4.24 -0.77
N LYS A 355 -4.49 3.07 -0.38
CA LYS A 355 -3.27 2.48 -0.95
C LYS A 355 -3.40 0.97 -1.06
N ILE A 356 -2.88 0.41 -2.17
CA ILE A 356 -2.73 -1.04 -2.31
C ILE A 356 -1.45 -1.44 -1.59
N LEU A 357 -1.56 -2.41 -0.69
CA LEU A 357 -0.53 -2.76 0.25
C LEU A 357 -0.05 -4.20 0.01
N SER A 358 1.25 -4.44 0.11
CA SER A 358 1.81 -5.78 0.22
C SER A 358 1.55 -6.35 1.62
N LEU A 359 1.72 -7.66 1.79
CA LEU A 359 1.64 -8.31 3.11
C LEU A 359 2.59 -7.64 4.11
N ARG A 360 3.83 -7.41 3.69
CA ARG A 360 4.85 -6.75 4.53
C ARG A 360 4.41 -5.37 4.98
N HIS A 361 3.88 -4.57 4.06
CA HIS A 361 3.46 -3.21 4.37
C HIS A 361 2.27 -3.16 5.35
N ILE A 362 1.31 -4.07 5.23
CA ILE A 362 0.20 -4.18 6.20
C ILE A 362 0.73 -4.51 7.59
N ILE A 363 1.68 -5.45 7.69
CA ILE A 363 2.30 -5.82 8.96
C ILE A 363 3.08 -4.65 9.55
N ASP A 364 3.87 -3.93 8.76
CA ASP A 364 4.65 -2.77 9.21
C ASP A 364 3.75 -1.66 9.77
N GLU A 365 2.67 -1.30 9.05
CA GLU A 365 1.69 -0.30 9.51
C GLU A 365 0.99 -0.73 10.80
N TYR A 366 0.63 -2.01 10.89
CA TYR A 366 0.02 -2.57 12.09
C TYR A 366 0.98 -2.52 13.29
N LEU A 367 2.22 -2.98 13.13
CA LEU A 367 3.22 -2.99 14.21
C LEU A 367 3.55 -1.60 14.69
N LYS A 368 3.77 -0.66 13.78
CA LYS A 368 3.98 0.76 14.09
C LYS A 368 2.83 1.33 14.92
N PHE A 369 1.61 1.02 14.54
CA PHE A 369 0.42 1.44 15.29
C PHE A 369 0.39 0.81 16.69
N GLN A 370 0.71 -0.47 16.82
CA GLN A 370 0.73 -1.14 18.13
C GLN A 370 1.83 -0.60 19.06
N GLU A 371 3.00 -0.25 18.54
CA GLU A 371 4.04 0.45 19.29
C GLU A 371 3.53 1.79 19.82
N GLU A 372 2.81 2.56 19.01
CA GLU A 372 2.17 3.81 19.43
C GLU A 372 1.13 3.57 20.54
N ILE A 373 0.29 2.53 20.40
CA ILE A 373 -0.70 2.15 21.42
C ILE A 373 -0.03 1.85 22.76
N ILE A 374 1.07 1.07 22.77
CA ILE A 374 1.80 0.74 24.00
C ILE A 374 2.37 2.01 24.64
N VAL A 375 2.97 2.90 23.85
CA VAL A 375 3.53 4.16 24.34
C VAL A 375 2.44 5.06 24.91
N ARG A 376 1.31 5.21 24.23
CA ARG A 376 0.19 6.05 24.70
C ARG A 376 -0.45 5.49 25.96
N ARG A 377 -0.70 4.17 26.00
CA ARG A 377 -1.18 3.48 27.20
C ARG A 377 -0.23 3.68 28.38
N THR A 378 1.06 3.49 28.16
CA THR A 378 2.07 3.63 29.21
C THR A 378 2.14 5.07 29.74
N ARG A 379 2.00 6.08 28.87
CA ARG A 379 1.92 7.48 29.30
C ARG A 379 0.70 7.75 30.16
N PHE A 380 -0.45 7.20 29.80
CA PHE A 380 -1.67 7.30 30.57
C PHE A 380 -1.51 6.63 31.95
N ASP A 381 -1.02 5.39 31.97
CA ASP A 381 -0.82 4.64 33.21
C ASP A 381 0.24 5.31 34.09
N LEU A 382 1.32 5.86 33.50
CA LEU A 382 2.34 6.66 34.21
C LEU A 382 1.72 7.89 34.87
N LYS A 383 0.93 8.66 34.12
CA LYS A 383 0.24 9.84 34.62
C LYS A 383 -0.66 9.50 35.82
N LYS A 384 -1.46 8.44 35.69
CA LYS A 384 -2.33 7.95 36.76
C LYS A 384 -1.55 7.47 37.99
N ALA A 385 -0.46 6.75 37.78
CA ALA A 385 0.42 6.31 38.86
C ALA A 385 1.09 7.50 39.58
N GLN A 386 1.56 8.49 38.82
CA GLN A 386 2.14 9.72 39.39
C GLN A 386 1.11 10.55 40.17
N GLU A 387 -0.11 10.75 39.64
CA GLU A 387 -1.21 11.42 40.32
C GLU A 387 -1.54 10.72 41.64
N ARG A 388 -1.59 9.38 41.62
CA ARG A 388 -1.87 8.60 42.85
C ARG A 388 -0.71 8.63 43.83
N ALA A 389 0.54 8.48 43.39
CA ALA A 389 1.73 8.55 44.24
C ALA A 389 1.84 9.93 44.92
N HIS A 390 1.60 11.00 44.14
CA HIS A 390 1.59 12.36 44.67
C HIS A 390 0.54 12.58 45.82
N LEU A 391 -0.65 12.00 45.61
CA LEU A 391 -1.69 12.05 46.60
C LEU A 391 -1.31 11.23 47.86
N LEU A 392 -0.73 10.05 47.70
CA LEU A 392 -0.26 9.21 48.81
C LEU A 392 0.88 9.87 49.61
N GLU A 393 1.78 10.58 48.94
CA GLU A 393 2.85 11.34 49.56
C GLU A 393 2.28 12.36 50.55
N GLY A 394 1.26 13.13 50.13
CA GLY A 394 0.55 14.06 51.03
C GLY A 394 -0.13 13.35 52.20
N LEU A 395 -0.77 12.20 51.98
CA LEU A 395 -1.41 11.42 53.02
C LEU A 395 -0.41 10.83 54.01
N LEU A 396 0.77 10.39 53.59
CA LEU A 396 1.84 9.89 54.44
C LEU A 396 2.41 11.01 55.31
N ILE A 397 2.64 12.21 54.74
CA ILE A 397 3.05 13.40 55.50
C ILE A 397 2.03 13.72 56.58
N ALA A 398 0.73 13.65 56.27
CA ALA A 398 -0.33 13.89 57.25
C ALA A 398 -0.36 12.82 58.33
N GLN A 399 -0.16 11.55 58.03
CA GLN A 399 -0.12 10.47 59.01
C GLN A 399 1.10 10.56 59.95
N ASP A 400 2.25 10.97 59.40
CA ASP A 400 3.46 11.18 60.21
C ASP A 400 3.31 12.36 61.20
N ASN A 401 2.39 13.29 60.92
CA ASN A 401 2.14 14.50 61.71
C ASN A 401 0.69 14.61 62.15
N ILE A 402 0.04 13.47 62.43
CA ILE A 402 -1.41 13.42 62.63
C ILE A 402 -1.95 14.33 63.72
N ASP A 403 -1.26 14.45 64.83
CA ASP A 403 -1.69 15.29 65.97
C ASP A 403 -1.68 16.76 65.55
N GLU A 404 -0.71 17.19 64.80
CA GLU A 404 -0.60 18.56 64.30
C GLU A 404 -1.66 18.83 63.19
N VAL A 405 -1.93 17.89 62.33
CA VAL A 405 -3.00 17.97 61.30
C VAL A 405 -4.36 18.16 61.99
N ILE A 406 -4.67 17.32 62.97
CA ILE A 406 -5.92 17.43 63.78
C ILE A 406 -6.02 18.76 64.44
N ARG A 407 -4.92 19.23 65.02
CA ARG A 407 -4.88 20.53 65.71
C ARG A 407 -5.19 21.68 64.74
N ILE A 408 -4.56 21.70 63.59
CA ILE A 408 -4.79 22.72 62.53
C ILE A 408 -6.24 22.69 62.04
N ILE A 409 -6.79 21.51 61.75
CA ILE A 409 -8.17 21.39 61.28
C ILE A 409 -9.15 21.91 62.35
N ARG A 410 -8.94 21.55 63.61
CA ARG A 410 -9.79 21.97 64.72
C ARG A 410 -9.70 23.47 65.04
N SER A 411 -8.53 24.07 64.81
CA SER A 411 -8.31 25.50 65.10
C SER A 411 -8.67 26.41 63.92
N SER A 412 -8.95 25.88 62.78
CA SER A 412 -9.31 26.62 61.58
C SER A 412 -10.82 26.72 61.42
N TYR A 413 -11.34 27.90 61.07
CA TYR A 413 -12.79 28.13 60.82
C TYR A 413 -13.13 27.74 59.35
N ASP A 414 -12.53 28.44 58.37
CA ASP A 414 -12.80 28.22 56.97
C ASP A 414 -11.51 27.98 56.10
N ASN A 415 -10.32 28.19 56.68
CA ASN A 415 -9.03 28.18 56.01
C ASN A 415 -8.15 26.97 56.38
N ALA A 416 -8.75 25.87 56.79
CA ALA A 416 -8.04 24.64 57.15
C ALA A 416 -7.13 24.13 56.04
N LYS A 417 -7.60 24.20 54.78
CA LYS A 417 -6.86 23.78 53.62
C LYS A 417 -5.59 24.61 53.40
N GLU A 418 -5.70 25.92 53.41
CA GLU A 418 -4.59 26.86 53.27
C GLU A 418 -3.55 26.72 54.37
N ASN A 419 -4.01 26.50 55.61
CA ASN A 419 -3.14 26.28 56.73
C ASN A 419 -2.35 24.98 56.65
N LEU A 420 -2.96 23.89 56.16
CA LEU A 420 -2.28 22.62 55.89
C LEU A 420 -1.26 22.78 54.76
N MET A 421 -1.62 23.46 53.69
CA MET A 421 -0.71 23.75 52.57
C MET A 421 0.52 24.52 53.02
N SER A 422 0.32 25.59 53.77
CA SER A 422 1.42 26.45 54.24
C SER A 422 2.31 25.74 55.26
N ARG A 423 1.76 24.87 56.10
CA ARG A 423 2.50 24.20 57.17
C ARG A 423 3.35 23.03 56.69
N PHE A 424 2.81 22.23 55.77
CA PHE A 424 3.45 21.00 55.35
C PHE A 424 4.00 21.07 53.90
N GLY A 425 3.87 22.22 53.23
CA GLY A 425 4.30 22.38 51.84
C GLY A 425 3.47 21.56 50.85
N LEU A 426 2.20 21.31 51.19
CA LEU A 426 1.27 20.53 50.40
C LEU A 426 0.63 21.39 49.29
N ASP A 427 0.24 20.75 48.22
CA ASP A 427 -0.58 21.41 47.20
C ASP A 427 -2.09 21.32 47.52
N ASP A 428 -2.88 21.92 46.63
CA ASP A 428 -4.33 22.00 46.76
C ASP A 428 -5.00 20.62 46.80
N VAL A 429 -4.53 19.69 45.96
CA VAL A 429 -5.08 18.32 45.82
C VAL A 429 -4.74 17.47 47.05
N GLN A 430 -3.49 17.53 47.51
CA GLN A 430 -3.02 16.82 48.71
C GLN A 430 -3.73 17.30 49.97
N ALA A 431 -3.85 18.62 50.13
CA ALA A 431 -4.54 19.22 51.29
C ALA A 431 -6.04 18.86 51.30
N GLN A 432 -6.70 18.84 50.14
CA GLN A 432 -8.08 18.40 50.02
C GLN A 432 -8.25 16.94 50.41
N ALA A 433 -7.36 16.07 49.93
CA ALA A 433 -7.38 14.64 50.24
C ALA A 433 -7.21 14.37 51.75
N ILE A 434 -6.41 15.18 52.45
CA ILE A 434 -6.26 15.10 53.88
C ILE A 434 -7.55 15.50 54.60
N LEU A 435 -8.22 16.56 54.15
CA LEU A 435 -9.51 16.99 54.73
C LEU A 435 -10.63 15.96 54.54
N ASP A 436 -10.62 15.26 53.42
CA ASP A 436 -11.59 14.20 53.06
C ASP A 436 -11.27 12.85 53.69
N MET A 437 -10.17 12.76 54.47
CA MET A 437 -9.71 11.51 55.07
C MET A 437 -10.67 11.06 56.19
N ARG A 438 -11.08 9.79 56.11
CA ARG A 438 -11.94 9.20 57.15
C ARG A 438 -11.14 8.91 58.42
N LEU A 439 -11.74 9.10 59.58
CA LEU A 439 -11.10 8.82 60.89
C LEU A 439 -10.56 7.38 61.00
N LYS A 440 -11.16 6.43 60.35
CA LYS A 440 -10.66 5.04 60.27
C LYS A 440 -9.26 4.95 59.64
N ALA A 441 -8.92 5.81 58.69
CA ALA A 441 -7.63 5.83 58.02
C ALA A 441 -6.46 6.22 58.93
N LEU A 442 -6.72 6.63 60.15
CA LEU A 442 -5.72 7.00 61.18
C LEU A 442 -5.12 5.80 61.92
N GLN A 443 -5.58 4.58 61.63
CA GLN A 443 -5.05 3.36 62.23
C GLN A 443 -3.66 3.01 61.70
N GLY A 444 -2.76 2.46 62.51
CA GLY A 444 -1.39 2.10 62.16
C GLY A 444 -1.30 1.06 60.99
N LEU A 445 -2.29 0.14 60.91
CA LEU A 445 -2.41 -0.83 59.82
C LEU A 445 -2.66 -0.14 58.46
N ASP A 446 -3.36 0.98 58.45
CA ASP A 446 -3.62 1.71 57.18
C ASP A 446 -2.38 2.49 56.74
N ARG A 447 -1.51 2.92 57.65
CA ARG A 447 -0.20 3.53 57.31
C ARG A 447 0.71 2.54 56.56
N GLU A 448 0.84 1.29 57.04
CA GLU A 448 1.62 0.27 56.38
C GLU A 448 1.10 -0.05 54.96
N LYS A 449 -0.22 -0.07 54.81
CA LYS A 449 -0.85 -0.23 53.50
C LYS A 449 -0.52 0.92 52.53
N LEU A 450 -0.59 2.15 52.99
CA LEU A 450 -0.27 3.33 52.18
C LEU A 450 1.21 3.36 51.81
N GLN A 451 2.11 2.97 52.73
CA GLN A 451 3.55 2.87 52.41
C GLN A 451 3.84 1.75 51.43
N THR A 452 3.15 0.64 51.53
CA THR A 452 3.30 -0.49 50.56
C THR A 452 2.77 -0.07 49.19
N GLU A 453 1.57 0.55 49.15
CA GLU A 453 0.99 1.07 47.88
C GLU A 453 1.92 2.11 47.25
N TYR A 454 2.51 3.01 48.05
CA TYR A 454 3.42 4.03 47.52
C TYR A 454 4.68 3.40 46.89
N LYS A 455 5.30 2.42 47.54
CA LYS A 455 6.45 1.71 47.02
C LYS A 455 6.13 0.95 45.73
N GLU A 456 4.98 0.26 45.69
CA GLU A 456 4.52 -0.43 44.46
C GLU A 456 4.29 0.55 43.32
N LEU A 457 3.79 1.76 43.61
CA LEU A 457 3.61 2.80 42.60
C LEU A 457 4.95 3.38 42.14
N GLU A 458 5.93 3.57 43.01
CA GLU A 458 7.27 4.01 42.62
C GLU A 458 7.94 2.99 41.67
N GLU A 459 7.83 1.69 41.96
CA GLU A 459 8.32 0.63 41.12
C GLU A 459 7.62 0.64 39.75
N LYS A 460 6.29 0.81 39.74
CA LYS A 460 5.51 0.93 38.48
C LYS A 460 5.91 2.17 37.67
N ILE A 461 6.08 3.33 38.33
CA ILE A 461 6.52 4.57 37.68
C ILE A 461 7.88 4.38 37.05
N ALA A 462 8.84 3.79 37.81
CA ALA A 462 10.17 3.49 37.27
C ALA A 462 10.10 2.54 36.04
N TYR A 463 9.23 1.55 36.11
CA TYR A 463 9.02 0.61 35.01
C TYR A 463 8.40 1.30 33.78
N PHE A 464 7.38 2.14 33.96
CA PHE A 464 6.77 2.88 32.88
C PHE A 464 7.75 3.87 32.22
N LEU A 465 8.56 4.55 33.00
CA LEU A 465 9.60 5.43 32.47
C LEU A 465 10.64 4.66 31.65
N ARG A 466 10.98 3.44 32.09
CA ARG A 466 11.89 2.57 31.32
C ARG A 466 11.27 2.16 29.98
N ILE A 467 9.97 1.82 29.94
CA ILE A 467 9.25 1.49 28.67
C ILE A 467 9.29 2.67 27.72
N LEU A 468 9.04 3.89 28.21
CA LEU A 468 8.99 5.10 27.38
C LEU A 468 10.36 5.51 26.80
N ASN A 469 11.45 5.08 27.43
CA ASN A 469 12.82 5.39 27.01
C ASN A 469 13.52 4.28 26.24
N ASP A 470 12.92 3.10 26.13
CA ASP A 470 13.52 1.92 25.52
C ASP A 470 12.58 1.28 24.49
N GLU A 471 12.85 1.55 23.20
CA GLU A 471 12.06 0.98 22.09
C GLU A 471 12.17 -0.56 22.04
N SER A 472 13.29 -1.14 22.47
CA SER A 472 13.44 -2.58 22.48
C SER A 472 12.51 -3.25 23.48
N LEU A 473 12.27 -2.59 24.62
CA LEU A 473 11.32 -3.04 25.62
C LEU A 473 9.87 -2.95 25.12
N VAL A 474 9.53 -1.90 24.35
CA VAL A 474 8.20 -1.76 23.73
C VAL A 474 7.95 -2.93 22.76
N LYS A 475 8.94 -3.28 21.92
CA LYS A 475 8.85 -4.43 21.00
C LYS A 475 8.73 -5.76 21.73
N SER A 476 9.46 -5.93 22.84
CA SER A 476 9.36 -7.13 23.67
C SER A 476 7.97 -7.29 24.27
N ILE A 477 7.38 -6.21 24.82
CA ILE A 477 6.01 -6.20 25.35
C ILE A 477 5.00 -6.54 24.24
N LEU A 478 5.16 -5.93 23.07
CA LEU A 478 4.30 -6.22 21.92
C LEU A 478 4.36 -7.69 21.51
N LYS A 479 5.55 -8.27 21.47
CA LYS A 479 5.75 -9.68 21.15
C LYS A 479 5.07 -10.60 22.17
N GLU A 480 5.21 -10.32 23.47
CA GLU A 480 4.57 -11.08 24.55
C GLU A 480 3.04 -11.02 24.45
N GLU A 481 2.49 -9.83 24.20
CA GLU A 481 1.04 -9.64 24.08
C GLU A 481 0.46 -10.33 22.83
N LEU A 482 1.14 -10.24 21.68
CA LEU A 482 0.74 -10.95 20.47
C LEU A 482 0.80 -12.47 20.66
N THR A 483 1.84 -12.98 21.32
CA THR A 483 1.98 -14.41 21.63
C THR A 483 0.82 -14.87 22.53
N ALA A 484 0.51 -14.12 23.58
CA ALA A 484 -0.60 -14.44 24.47
C ALA A 484 -1.97 -14.50 23.74
N ILE A 485 -2.18 -13.61 22.78
CA ILE A 485 -3.40 -13.62 21.95
C ILE A 485 -3.43 -14.83 21.02
N ALA A 486 -2.30 -15.18 20.39
CA ALA A 486 -2.19 -16.35 19.54
C ALA A 486 -2.46 -17.64 20.32
N ASP A 487 -1.96 -17.74 21.55
CA ASP A 487 -2.17 -18.91 22.41
C ASP A 487 -3.64 -19.01 22.88
N LYS A 488 -4.25 -17.89 23.20
CA LYS A 488 -5.62 -17.84 23.76
C LYS A 488 -6.72 -18.04 22.72
N TYR A 489 -6.58 -17.47 21.53
CA TYR A 489 -7.61 -17.42 20.50
C TYR A 489 -7.24 -18.14 19.21
N GLY A 490 -5.98 -18.53 19.04
CA GLY A 490 -5.51 -19.19 17.83
C GLY A 490 -6.07 -20.60 17.69
N ASP A 491 -6.41 -20.95 16.47
CA ASP A 491 -6.89 -22.27 16.05
C ASP A 491 -6.06 -22.81 14.87
N ASP A 492 -6.38 -23.99 14.41
CA ASP A 492 -5.71 -24.60 13.26
C ASP A 492 -6.26 -24.03 11.94
N ARG A 493 -5.42 -24.09 10.91
CA ARG A 493 -5.79 -23.70 9.54
C ARG A 493 -6.99 -24.54 9.07
N LYS A 494 -7.96 -23.87 8.48
CA LYS A 494 -9.18 -24.49 7.93
C LYS A 494 -9.06 -24.79 6.43
N THR A 495 -8.43 -23.91 5.67
CA THR A 495 -8.29 -24.03 4.21
C THR A 495 -7.02 -24.79 3.87
N GLU A 496 -7.13 -25.84 3.07
CA GLU A 496 -5.99 -26.58 2.54
C GLU A 496 -5.37 -25.83 1.36
N ILE A 497 -4.05 -25.91 1.20
CA ILE A 497 -3.33 -25.38 0.05
C ILE A 497 -2.66 -26.55 -0.65
N GLN A 498 -3.04 -26.80 -1.91
CA GLN A 498 -2.48 -27.86 -2.74
C GLN A 498 -1.55 -27.25 -3.78
N ASP A 499 -0.37 -27.82 -3.92
CA ASP A 499 0.55 -27.45 -4.99
C ASP A 499 0.04 -28.03 -6.31
N VAL A 500 0.10 -27.25 -7.38
CA VAL A 500 -0.23 -27.70 -8.74
C VAL A 500 1.08 -27.95 -9.47
N GLU A 501 1.18 -29.09 -10.16
CA GLU A 501 2.41 -29.53 -10.84
C GLU A 501 2.94 -28.55 -11.91
N ASP A 502 2.11 -27.59 -12.35
CA ASP A 502 2.44 -26.52 -13.30
C ASP A 502 2.28 -25.13 -12.67
N GLU A 503 2.94 -24.85 -11.58
CA GLU A 503 3.09 -23.47 -11.12
C GLU A 503 4.11 -22.75 -11.98
N LEU A 504 3.62 -22.19 -13.10
CA LEU A 504 4.36 -21.19 -13.87
C LEU A 504 4.62 -19.98 -12.95
N ASP A 505 5.85 -19.53 -12.92
CA ASP A 505 6.19 -18.29 -12.24
C ASP A 505 5.31 -17.18 -12.83
N ILE A 506 4.84 -16.21 -12.04
CA ILE A 506 3.99 -15.11 -12.56
C ILE A 506 4.70 -14.40 -13.72
N GLU A 507 6.01 -14.35 -13.65
CA GLU A 507 6.86 -13.80 -14.70
C GLU A 507 6.73 -14.58 -16.02
N ASP A 508 6.55 -15.91 -15.94
CA ASP A 508 6.33 -16.78 -17.12
C ASP A 508 4.95 -16.62 -17.76
N LEU A 509 3.97 -16.08 -17.02
CA LEU A 509 2.62 -15.78 -17.51
C LEU A 509 2.48 -14.39 -18.11
N ILE A 510 3.49 -13.54 -17.94
CA ILE A 510 3.52 -12.18 -18.47
C ILE A 510 4.34 -12.22 -19.75
N GLU A 511 3.72 -11.84 -20.85
CA GLU A 511 4.41 -11.74 -22.13
C GLU A 511 5.57 -10.74 -22.01
N GLU A 512 6.77 -11.18 -22.42
CA GLU A 512 7.93 -10.32 -22.47
C GLU A 512 7.78 -9.34 -23.62
N GLU A 513 7.65 -8.07 -23.32
CA GLU A 513 7.33 -7.00 -24.25
C GLU A 513 8.21 -5.79 -23.97
N GLN A 514 8.68 -5.13 -25.03
CA GLN A 514 9.38 -3.85 -24.93
C GLN A 514 8.36 -2.73 -24.73
N CYS A 515 8.53 -1.99 -23.65
CA CYS A 515 7.65 -0.87 -23.27
C CYS A 515 8.42 0.44 -23.13
N VAL A 516 7.74 1.54 -23.43
CA VAL A 516 8.19 2.90 -23.13
C VAL A 516 7.67 3.25 -21.74
N PHE A 517 8.58 3.54 -20.82
CA PHE A 517 8.29 4.03 -19.48
C PHE A 517 8.43 5.54 -19.48
N THR A 518 7.43 6.22 -18.96
CA THR A 518 7.39 7.69 -18.95
C THR A 518 7.11 8.17 -17.52
N LEU A 519 7.93 9.10 -17.01
CA LEU A 519 7.78 9.74 -15.71
C LEU A 519 7.58 11.24 -15.89
N THR A 520 6.63 11.82 -15.16
CA THR A 520 6.40 13.27 -15.14
C THR A 520 6.96 13.91 -13.88
N GLU A 521 7.14 15.25 -13.89
CA GLU A 521 7.66 16.04 -12.76
C GLU A 521 6.80 15.90 -11.50
N ASN A 522 5.48 15.73 -11.67
CA ASN A 522 4.55 15.50 -10.57
C ASN A 522 4.48 14.01 -10.14
N GLY A 523 5.40 13.18 -10.63
CA GLY A 523 5.54 11.78 -10.24
C GLY A 523 4.50 10.84 -10.85
N TYR A 524 3.90 11.14 -12.00
CA TYR A 524 3.07 10.19 -12.72
C TYR A 524 3.93 9.30 -13.61
N ILE A 525 3.75 7.99 -13.47
CA ILE A 525 4.45 6.98 -14.26
C ILE A 525 3.49 6.07 -15.00
N LYS A 526 3.88 5.64 -16.17
CA LYS A 526 3.18 4.61 -16.95
C LYS A 526 4.14 3.81 -17.81
N ARG A 527 3.71 2.64 -18.26
CA ARG A 527 4.31 1.93 -19.37
C ARG A 527 3.35 1.87 -20.56
N THR A 528 3.89 1.93 -21.77
CA THR A 528 3.14 1.82 -23.01
C THR A 528 3.95 0.94 -23.96
N PRO A 529 3.36 -0.09 -24.61
CA PRO A 529 4.07 -0.90 -25.59
C PRO A 529 4.74 -0.07 -26.66
N VAL A 530 5.98 -0.41 -27.04
CA VAL A 530 6.71 0.31 -28.09
C VAL A 530 5.98 0.22 -29.42
N SER A 531 5.30 -0.90 -29.68
CA SER A 531 4.48 -1.16 -30.87
C SER A 531 3.36 -0.13 -31.09
N GLU A 532 2.88 0.51 -30.03
CA GLU A 532 1.91 1.60 -30.16
C GLU A 532 2.48 2.86 -30.86
N TYR A 533 3.81 3.03 -30.90
CA TYR A 533 4.47 4.20 -31.48
C TYR A 533 4.99 3.86 -32.88
N ALA A 534 4.25 4.21 -33.94
CA ALA A 534 4.68 4.03 -35.32
C ALA A 534 5.92 4.88 -35.62
N ALA A 535 6.92 4.28 -36.30
CA ALA A 535 8.12 4.97 -36.75
C ALA A 535 7.80 6.11 -37.75
N GLN A 536 8.50 7.25 -37.63
CA GLN A 536 8.37 8.41 -38.51
C GLN A 536 9.71 8.77 -39.14
N SER A 537 9.68 9.40 -40.31
CA SER A 537 10.91 9.93 -40.94
C SER A 537 11.45 11.11 -40.13
N LYS A 538 12.77 11.36 -40.20
CA LYS A 538 13.39 12.54 -39.58
C LYS A 538 12.71 13.81 -40.03
N GLY A 539 12.59 14.80 -39.10
CA GLY A 539 11.89 16.04 -39.35
C GLY A 539 10.36 15.95 -39.26
N GLY A 540 9.81 14.86 -38.81
CA GLY A 540 8.39 14.68 -38.47
C GLY A 540 7.95 15.58 -37.29
N MET A 541 6.63 15.83 -37.16
CA MET A 541 6.07 16.71 -36.13
C MET A 541 5.63 15.95 -34.85
N GLY A 542 5.79 14.61 -34.82
CA GLY A 542 5.43 13.79 -33.66
C GLY A 542 3.93 13.61 -33.42
N LYS A 543 3.59 12.81 -32.43
CA LYS A 543 2.22 12.56 -31.93
C LYS A 543 2.17 12.79 -30.42
N LYS A 544 0.99 13.09 -29.87
CA LYS A 544 0.81 13.27 -28.44
C LYS A 544 1.11 11.96 -27.72
N GLY A 545 2.16 11.94 -26.91
CA GLY A 545 2.65 10.74 -26.21
C GLY A 545 2.09 10.61 -24.80
N ILE A 546 1.70 11.72 -24.17
CA ILE A 546 1.08 11.75 -22.83
C ILE A 546 0.18 12.98 -22.71
N THR A 547 -0.90 12.86 -21.95
CA THR A 547 -1.72 14.02 -21.55
C THR A 547 -1.26 14.45 -20.16
N THR A 548 -0.56 15.58 -20.10
CA THR A 548 -0.17 16.26 -18.84
C THR A 548 -1.24 17.29 -18.45
N ARG A 549 -1.28 17.69 -17.18
CA ARG A 549 -1.98 18.91 -16.75
C ARG A 549 -1.19 20.12 -17.27
N GLU A 550 -1.81 21.30 -17.33
CA GLU A 550 -1.18 22.53 -17.83
C GLU A 550 0.18 22.88 -17.16
N GLU A 551 0.48 22.28 -15.98
CA GLU A 551 1.69 22.52 -15.20
C GLU A 551 2.56 21.26 -14.98
N ASP A 552 2.32 20.14 -15.69
CA ASP A 552 3.07 18.89 -15.49
C ASP A 552 3.86 18.54 -16.77
N THR A 553 5.17 18.34 -16.64
CA THR A 553 6.08 18.05 -17.75
C THR A 553 6.67 16.64 -17.62
N VAL A 554 7.02 16.03 -18.76
CA VAL A 554 7.75 14.75 -18.76
C VAL A 554 9.19 14.99 -18.36
N VAL A 555 9.66 14.30 -17.33
CA VAL A 555 11.04 14.43 -16.82
C VAL A 555 11.94 13.36 -17.41
N ASP A 556 11.47 12.12 -17.50
CA ASP A 556 12.28 11.00 -17.98
C ASP A 556 11.47 10.04 -18.84
N VAL A 557 12.12 9.47 -19.85
CA VAL A 557 11.58 8.44 -20.72
C VAL A 557 12.70 7.45 -21.05
N PHE A 558 12.37 6.15 -20.97
CA PHE A 558 13.29 5.08 -21.38
C PHE A 558 12.49 3.87 -21.87
N THR A 559 13.16 2.96 -22.56
CA THR A 559 12.59 1.67 -22.96
C THR A 559 13.21 0.55 -22.15
N ALA A 560 12.39 -0.40 -21.76
CA ALA A 560 12.82 -1.60 -21.06
C ALA A 560 11.82 -2.74 -21.32
N SER A 561 12.24 -3.98 -21.06
CA SER A 561 11.36 -5.13 -21.07
C SER A 561 10.41 -5.11 -19.87
N THR A 562 9.24 -5.70 -20.02
CA THR A 562 8.32 -5.97 -18.89
C THR A 562 8.98 -6.79 -17.78
N HIS A 563 9.98 -7.62 -18.09
CA HIS A 563 10.69 -8.48 -17.16
C HIS A 563 11.94 -7.83 -16.54
N ASP A 564 12.37 -6.65 -17.02
CA ASP A 564 13.51 -5.93 -16.44
C ASP A 564 13.19 -5.36 -15.06
N TYR A 565 14.21 -5.24 -14.21
CA TYR A 565 14.13 -4.46 -13.00
C TYR A 565 14.29 -2.98 -13.31
N ILE A 566 13.44 -2.17 -12.69
CA ILE A 566 13.51 -0.72 -12.77
C ILE A 566 13.92 -0.18 -11.41
N LEU A 567 15.04 0.53 -11.36
CA LEU A 567 15.54 1.23 -10.21
C LEU A 567 15.10 2.69 -10.26
N PHE A 568 14.53 3.17 -9.18
CA PHE A 568 14.10 4.56 -9.00
C PHE A 568 15.03 5.24 -8.02
N PHE A 569 15.73 6.25 -8.48
CA PHE A 569 16.64 7.06 -7.66
C PHE A 569 15.97 8.39 -7.28
N THR A 570 16.02 8.74 -6.01
CA THR A 570 15.34 9.92 -5.49
C THR A 570 16.32 11.07 -5.19
N ASP A 571 15.77 12.26 -5.01
CA ASP A 571 16.48 13.47 -4.61
C ASP A 571 17.15 13.35 -3.23
N THR A 572 16.73 12.41 -2.41
CA THR A 572 17.37 12.08 -1.13
C THR A 572 18.55 11.10 -1.26
N GLY A 573 18.82 10.62 -2.49
CA GLY A 573 19.86 9.63 -2.78
C GLY A 573 19.48 8.18 -2.41
N LYS A 574 18.17 7.90 -2.24
CA LYS A 574 17.65 6.54 -2.08
C LYS A 574 17.39 5.89 -3.42
N VAL A 575 17.38 4.56 -3.43
CA VAL A 575 17.00 3.74 -4.58
C VAL A 575 15.93 2.75 -4.19
N TYR A 576 14.91 2.61 -5.05
CA TYR A 576 13.83 1.64 -4.97
C TYR A 576 13.85 0.74 -6.19
N ARG A 577 13.31 -0.48 -6.08
CA ARG A 577 13.31 -1.46 -7.19
C ARG A 577 11.92 -2.02 -7.43
N LYS A 578 11.53 -2.12 -8.70
CA LYS A 578 10.31 -2.79 -9.17
C LYS A 578 10.58 -3.53 -10.49
N LYS A 579 9.78 -4.55 -10.79
CA LYS A 579 9.74 -5.17 -12.13
C LYS A 579 8.93 -4.30 -13.09
N GLY A 580 9.30 -4.27 -14.37
CA GLY A 580 8.62 -3.48 -15.40
C GLY A 580 7.12 -3.78 -15.48
N TYR A 581 6.71 -5.05 -15.42
CA TYR A 581 5.30 -5.45 -15.43
C TYR A 581 4.50 -4.96 -14.22
N GLN A 582 5.14 -4.57 -13.10
CA GLN A 582 4.46 -4.01 -11.93
C GLN A 582 4.04 -2.55 -12.12
N ILE A 583 4.55 -1.89 -13.16
CA ILE A 583 4.12 -0.56 -13.55
C ILE A 583 2.90 -0.70 -14.45
N PRO A 584 1.76 -0.04 -14.12
CA PRO A 584 0.53 -0.20 -14.89
C PRO A 584 0.68 0.22 -16.34
N GLU A 585 0.14 -0.62 -17.24
CA GLU A 585 0.02 -0.30 -18.65
C GLU A 585 -1.04 0.79 -18.86
N SER A 586 -0.76 1.70 -19.75
CA SER A 586 -1.66 2.81 -20.07
C SER A 586 -1.47 3.23 -21.52
N GLY A 587 -2.55 3.56 -22.19
CA GLY A 587 -2.51 4.06 -23.56
C GLY A 587 -1.71 5.37 -23.70
N LYS A 588 -1.34 5.72 -24.94
CA LYS A 588 -0.51 6.91 -25.26
C LYS A 588 -0.96 8.21 -24.59
N ALA A 589 -2.26 8.48 -24.63
CA ALA A 589 -2.84 9.73 -24.12
C ALA A 589 -3.16 9.69 -22.62
N ALA A 590 -3.03 8.55 -21.96
CA ALA A 590 -3.34 8.42 -20.55
C ALA A 590 -2.26 9.07 -19.67
N LYS A 591 -2.69 9.57 -18.52
CA LYS A 591 -1.80 10.25 -17.55
C LYS A 591 -0.86 9.30 -16.81
N GLY A 592 -1.25 8.03 -16.65
CA GLY A 592 -0.56 7.06 -15.80
C GLY A 592 -0.98 7.13 -14.33
N VAL A 593 -0.20 6.47 -13.48
CA VAL A 593 -0.44 6.31 -12.04
C VAL A 593 0.64 7.07 -11.27
N ASN A 594 0.28 7.69 -10.15
CA ASN A 594 1.27 8.37 -9.32
C ASN A 594 2.24 7.34 -8.71
N ILE A 595 3.53 7.64 -8.77
CA ILE A 595 4.62 6.75 -8.35
C ILE A 595 4.56 6.34 -6.86
N VAL A 596 3.95 7.18 -6.01
CA VAL A 596 3.73 6.86 -4.59
C VAL A 596 2.83 5.63 -4.40
N ASN A 597 2.02 5.28 -5.40
CA ASN A 597 1.22 4.06 -5.41
C ASN A 597 2.00 2.81 -5.82
N ILE A 598 3.24 2.97 -6.30
CA ILE A 598 4.09 1.88 -6.80
C ILE A 598 5.26 1.64 -5.86
N ILE A 599 5.91 2.71 -5.37
CA ILE A 599 7.03 2.66 -4.44
C ILE A 599 6.74 3.50 -3.18
N GLN A 600 7.36 3.11 -2.06
CA GLN A 600 7.15 3.77 -0.77
C GLN A 600 8.11 4.96 -0.61
N VAL A 601 7.87 6.05 -1.33
CA VAL A 601 8.63 7.29 -1.16
C VAL A 601 8.18 8.03 0.09
N GLU A 602 9.09 8.70 0.76
CA GLU A 602 8.78 9.56 1.91
C GLU A 602 8.05 10.83 1.47
N THR A 603 7.35 11.47 2.40
CA THR A 603 6.63 12.73 2.10
C THR A 603 7.61 13.82 1.63
N GLY A 604 7.41 14.29 0.41
CA GLY A 604 8.27 15.32 -0.21
C GLY A 604 9.45 14.77 -1.02
N GLU A 605 9.71 13.47 -0.99
CA GLU A 605 10.75 12.81 -1.78
C GLU A 605 10.31 12.68 -3.25
N LYS A 606 11.18 13.03 -4.19
CA LYS A 606 10.92 12.98 -5.65
C LYS A 606 11.87 12.03 -6.34
N VAL A 607 11.36 11.28 -7.32
CA VAL A 607 12.20 10.46 -8.20
C VAL A 607 12.84 11.35 -9.26
N GLN A 608 14.17 11.31 -9.35
CA GLN A 608 14.97 12.12 -10.26
C GLN A 608 15.53 11.35 -11.44
N ALA A 609 15.83 10.06 -11.27
CA ALA A 609 16.39 9.22 -12.32
C ALA A 609 15.84 7.81 -12.25
N MET A 610 15.74 7.18 -13.40
CA MET A 610 15.36 5.77 -13.51
C MET A 610 16.43 5.00 -14.29
N LEU A 611 16.67 3.75 -13.90
CA LEU A 611 17.54 2.83 -14.60
C LEU A 611 16.86 1.48 -14.69
N HIS A 612 16.91 0.85 -15.84
CA HIS A 612 16.53 -0.56 -15.98
C HIS A 612 17.77 -1.45 -16.02
N PHE A 613 17.67 -2.65 -15.48
CA PHE A 613 18.70 -3.68 -15.61
C PHE A 613 18.09 -5.07 -15.63
N ARG A 614 18.78 -5.99 -16.31
CA ARG A 614 18.40 -7.40 -16.41
C ARG A 614 19.31 -8.23 -15.50
N GLU A 615 18.73 -9.07 -14.64
CA GLU A 615 19.46 -9.93 -13.73
C GLU A 615 20.00 -11.15 -14.49
N GLN A 616 21.11 -11.03 -15.22
CA GLN A 616 21.64 -12.14 -16.06
C GLN A 616 23.13 -12.42 -15.90
N SER A 617 23.91 -11.73 -15.06
CA SER A 617 25.35 -12.00 -15.06
C SER A 617 25.93 -12.38 -13.71
N GLN A 618 26.78 -13.41 -13.71
CA GLN A 618 27.76 -13.74 -12.66
C GLN A 618 28.95 -12.75 -12.65
N GLU A 619 28.95 -11.71 -13.50
CA GLU A 619 30.01 -10.71 -13.63
C GLU A 619 29.89 -9.61 -12.58
N GLU A 620 31.01 -9.06 -12.17
CA GLU A 620 31.08 -7.88 -11.30
C GLU A 620 30.58 -6.65 -12.08
N LEU A 621 29.35 -6.23 -11.79
CA LEU A 621 28.74 -5.05 -12.39
C LEU A 621 28.81 -3.86 -11.43
N TYR A 622 28.95 -2.68 -12.01
CA TYR A 622 28.99 -1.41 -11.29
C TYR A 622 27.91 -0.47 -11.83
N LEU A 623 27.43 0.41 -10.95
CA LEU A 623 26.61 1.57 -11.31
C LEU A 623 27.49 2.81 -11.29
N PHE A 624 27.65 3.42 -12.46
CA PHE A 624 28.34 4.68 -12.61
C PHE A 624 27.31 5.82 -12.57
N MET A 625 27.34 6.58 -11.49
CA MET A 625 26.39 7.66 -11.19
C MET A 625 27.04 8.99 -11.51
N THR A 626 26.28 9.89 -12.15
CA THR A 626 26.75 11.24 -12.52
C THR A 626 25.72 12.26 -12.10
N THR A 627 26.16 13.30 -11.37
CA THR A 627 25.30 14.39 -10.91
C THR A 627 25.34 15.58 -11.87
N ARG A 628 24.36 16.47 -11.73
CA ARG A 628 24.23 17.70 -12.50
C ARG A 628 25.47 18.60 -12.40
N ASN A 629 26.07 18.67 -11.21
CA ASN A 629 27.27 19.48 -10.95
C ASN A 629 28.59 18.80 -11.35
N GLY A 630 28.50 17.61 -11.99
CA GLY A 630 29.64 16.89 -12.53
C GLY A 630 30.40 16.03 -11.53
N THR A 631 29.80 15.69 -10.39
CA THR A 631 30.30 14.69 -9.46
C THR A 631 29.96 13.30 -9.99
N VAL A 632 30.90 12.36 -9.87
CA VAL A 632 30.73 10.97 -10.31
C VAL A 632 31.04 10.01 -9.19
N LYS A 633 30.35 8.87 -9.22
CA LYS A 633 30.52 7.79 -8.26
C LYS A 633 30.37 6.45 -8.95
N ARG A 634 31.21 5.48 -8.57
CA ARG A 634 31.10 4.09 -8.99
C ARG A 634 30.72 3.24 -7.78
N LEU A 635 29.61 2.51 -7.89
CA LEU A 635 29.06 1.64 -6.84
C LEU A 635 28.90 0.23 -7.38
N GLU A 636 29.33 -0.79 -6.64
CA GLU A 636 29.08 -2.19 -7.00
C GLU A 636 27.59 -2.52 -6.92
N VAL A 637 27.05 -3.21 -7.94
CA VAL A 637 25.64 -3.66 -7.96
C VAL A 637 25.34 -4.60 -6.80
N SER A 638 26.34 -5.39 -6.37
CA SER A 638 26.25 -6.26 -5.20
C SER A 638 25.85 -5.52 -3.91
N ALA A 639 26.20 -4.25 -3.77
CA ALA A 639 25.81 -3.40 -2.63
C ALA A 639 24.30 -3.11 -2.59
N LEU A 640 23.57 -3.39 -3.69
CA LEU A 640 22.14 -3.20 -3.83
C LEU A 640 21.35 -4.52 -3.83
N LYS A 641 21.98 -5.68 -3.56
CA LYS A 641 21.29 -6.99 -3.55
C LYS A 641 20.11 -7.05 -2.57
N ASN A 642 20.20 -6.38 -1.43
CA ASN A 642 19.17 -6.36 -0.39
C ASN A 642 18.35 -5.06 -0.43
N LEU A 643 17.79 -4.72 -1.60
CA LEU A 643 16.89 -3.58 -1.75
C LEU A 643 15.57 -3.85 -1.03
N ARG A 644 15.34 -3.09 0.04
CA ARG A 644 14.09 -3.10 0.81
C ARG A 644 13.01 -2.29 0.09
N ASN A 645 11.74 -2.58 0.40
CA ASN A 645 10.62 -1.77 -0.12
C ASN A 645 10.68 -0.29 0.31
N ASN A 646 11.34 -0.01 1.44
CA ASN A 646 11.55 1.36 1.97
C ASN A 646 12.71 2.08 1.27
N GLY A 647 13.31 1.49 0.25
CA GLY A 647 14.50 2.01 -0.41
C GLY A 647 15.76 1.94 0.46
N ILE A 648 16.90 2.00 -0.17
CA ILE A 648 18.20 2.13 0.52
C ILE A 648 18.96 3.32 -0.04
N ARG A 649 19.82 3.93 0.78
CA ARG A 649 20.68 5.02 0.31
C ARG A 649 21.75 4.49 -0.64
N ALA A 650 21.81 5.02 -1.86
CA ALA A 650 22.77 4.66 -2.90
C ALA A 650 23.91 5.68 -3.03
N LEU A 651 23.62 6.96 -2.78
CA LEU A 651 24.63 8.02 -2.73
C LEU A 651 24.18 9.13 -1.77
N THR A 652 25.17 9.96 -1.37
CA THR A 652 24.90 11.23 -0.69
C THR A 652 25.11 12.35 -1.70
N LEU A 653 24.10 13.20 -1.88
CA LEU A 653 24.14 14.37 -2.76
C LEU A 653 24.58 15.60 -1.97
N ASP A 654 25.35 16.48 -2.61
CA ASP A 654 25.64 17.82 -2.08
C ASP A 654 24.38 18.68 -2.18
N GLU A 655 24.29 19.72 -1.34
CA GLU A 655 23.14 20.63 -1.33
C GLU A 655 22.96 21.32 -2.69
N GLY A 656 21.77 21.16 -3.29
CA GLY A 656 21.43 21.70 -4.60
C GLY A 656 21.99 20.93 -5.80
N ASP A 657 22.56 19.73 -5.61
CA ASP A 657 22.97 18.85 -6.69
C ASP A 657 21.89 17.78 -6.96
N GLU A 658 21.84 17.28 -8.17
CA GLU A 658 20.85 16.30 -8.64
C GLU A 658 21.53 15.15 -9.38
N LEU A 659 21.00 13.93 -9.20
CA LEU A 659 21.48 12.77 -9.95
C LEU A 659 20.89 12.80 -11.36
N ILE A 660 21.73 12.93 -12.37
CA ILE A 660 21.30 13.07 -13.78
C ILE A 660 21.34 11.73 -14.53
N SER A 661 22.35 10.90 -14.26
CA SER A 661 22.56 9.67 -15.02
C SER A 661 23.09 8.55 -14.16
N VAL A 662 22.59 7.37 -14.40
CA VAL A 662 23.12 6.12 -13.86
C VAL A 662 23.34 5.18 -15.01
N VAL A 663 24.55 4.64 -15.15
CA VAL A 663 24.96 3.76 -16.24
C VAL A 663 25.55 2.49 -15.65
N GLU A 664 25.14 1.34 -16.16
CA GLU A 664 25.75 0.05 -15.80
C GLU A 664 27.10 -0.10 -16.51
N THR A 665 28.13 -0.47 -15.75
CA THR A 665 29.49 -0.66 -16.28
C THR A 665 30.11 -1.96 -15.73
N ARG A 666 31.17 -2.43 -16.43
CA ARG A 666 31.80 -3.75 -16.19
C ARG A 666 33.15 -3.67 -15.48
N GLY A 667 33.52 -2.50 -14.96
CA GLY A 667 34.77 -2.32 -14.21
C GLY A 667 35.98 -1.87 -15.07
N HIS A 668 35.87 -1.88 -16.39
CA HIS A 668 36.93 -1.51 -17.35
C HIS A 668 36.43 -0.74 -18.56
N ASP A 669 35.22 -0.15 -18.43
CA ASP A 669 34.60 0.65 -19.47
C ASP A 669 35.12 2.09 -19.50
N ARG A 670 34.96 2.74 -20.64
CA ARG A 670 35.21 4.18 -20.77
C ARG A 670 33.92 4.95 -20.58
N MET A 671 33.98 6.03 -19.87
CA MET A 671 32.85 6.90 -19.59
C MET A 671 32.96 8.21 -20.34
N LEU A 672 31.89 8.58 -21.04
CA LEU A 672 31.73 9.86 -21.70
C LEU A 672 30.67 10.66 -20.91
N ILE A 673 31.03 11.86 -20.48
CA ILE A 673 30.14 12.83 -19.82
C ILE A 673 30.02 14.05 -20.69
N ALA A 674 28.79 14.50 -20.97
CA ALA A 674 28.53 15.69 -21.77
C ALA A 674 27.75 16.74 -20.99
N THR A 675 27.97 18.01 -21.35
CA THR A 675 27.37 19.18 -20.74
C THR A 675 26.37 19.88 -21.65
N HIS A 676 25.47 20.63 -21.05
CA HIS A 676 24.46 21.45 -21.70
C HIS A 676 25.04 22.41 -22.75
N ASP A 677 26.19 23.02 -22.46
CA ASP A 677 26.86 23.99 -23.36
C ASP A 677 27.76 23.32 -24.40
N GLY A 678 27.68 22.02 -24.54
CA GLY A 678 28.31 21.27 -25.63
C GLY A 678 29.76 20.86 -25.39
N GLN A 679 30.21 20.72 -24.16
CA GLN A 679 31.48 20.11 -23.79
C GLN A 679 31.31 18.61 -23.49
N ALA A 680 32.37 17.84 -23.60
CA ALA A 680 32.40 16.45 -23.17
C ALA A 680 33.80 16.04 -22.67
N VAL A 681 33.83 15.14 -21.72
CA VAL A 681 35.05 14.47 -21.22
C VAL A 681 34.89 12.97 -21.36
N CYS A 682 35.94 12.29 -21.79
CA CYS A 682 36.01 10.84 -21.89
C CYS A 682 37.20 10.35 -21.08
N PHE A 683 36.95 9.40 -20.16
CA PHE A 683 37.98 8.85 -19.29
C PHE A 683 37.66 7.40 -18.94
N ASP A 684 38.65 6.65 -18.43
CA ASP A 684 38.48 5.27 -17.98
C ASP A 684 37.71 5.26 -16.65
N GLU A 685 36.71 4.37 -16.48
CA GLU A 685 35.94 4.28 -15.24
C GLU A 685 36.80 3.90 -14.04
N THR A 686 37.96 3.27 -14.23
CA THR A 686 38.90 2.92 -13.17
C THR A 686 39.55 4.15 -12.51
N ASP A 687 39.53 5.32 -13.17
CA ASP A 687 39.90 6.61 -12.58
C ASP A 687 38.94 6.99 -11.42
N VAL A 688 37.79 6.35 -11.32
CA VAL A 688 36.82 6.47 -10.23
C VAL A 688 36.82 5.16 -9.44
N ARG A 689 37.45 5.17 -8.26
CA ARG A 689 37.44 3.99 -7.38
C ARG A 689 36.00 3.56 -7.02
N ALA A 690 35.77 2.28 -6.82
CA ALA A 690 34.50 1.79 -6.26
C ALA A 690 34.32 2.34 -4.83
N MET A 691 33.14 2.83 -4.51
CA MET A 691 32.83 3.52 -3.25
C MET A 691 31.59 2.91 -2.61
N GLY A 692 31.52 2.98 -1.27
CA GLY A 692 30.34 2.54 -0.52
C GLY A 692 29.11 3.42 -0.76
N ARG A 693 27.94 2.92 -0.40
CA ARG A 693 26.63 3.56 -0.65
C ARG A 693 26.50 5.00 -0.15
N THR A 694 27.12 5.35 0.98
CA THR A 694 27.01 6.66 1.62
C THR A 694 28.03 7.70 1.13
N ALA A 695 28.90 7.35 0.19
CA ALA A 695 29.88 8.29 -0.35
C ALA A 695 29.24 9.32 -1.29
N VAL A 696 29.75 10.54 -1.32
CA VAL A 696 29.33 11.63 -2.22
C VAL A 696 29.85 11.39 -3.65
N GLY A 697 31.08 10.96 -3.80
CA GLY A 697 31.73 10.76 -5.09
C GLY A 697 32.95 11.65 -5.27
N VAL A 698 33.41 11.76 -6.52
CA VAL A 698 34.58 12.57 -6.91
C VAL A 698 34.23 13.39 -8.15
N ARG A 699 34.99 14.45 -8.43
CA ARG A 699 34.78 15.28 -9.61
C ARG A 699 35.05 14.50 -10.91
N GLY A 700 34.05 14.42 -11.79
CA GLY A 700 34.15 13.80 -13.12
C GLY A 700 34.52 14.79 -14.20
N ILE A 701 33.88 15.95 -14.21
CA ILE A 701 34.13 17.06 -15.14
C ILE A 701 34.19 18.39 -14.40
N ARG A 702 35.00 19.34 -14.92
CA ARG A 702 34.98 20.75 -14.47
C ARG A 702 34.01 21.51 -15.35
N LEU A 703 32.96 22.05 -14.77
CA LEU A 703 31.97 22.85 -15.46
C LEU A 703 32.41 24.31 -15.59
N ARG A 704 31.94 24.98 -16.64
CA ARG A 704 31.99 26.43 -16.78
C ARG A 704 30.87 27.06 -15.97
N GLU A 705 30.94 28.38 -15.77
CA GLU A 705 29.90 29.12 -15.07
C GLU A 705 28.57 29.01 -15.83
N GLY A 706 27.52 28.55 -15.15
CA GLY A 706 26.19 28.32 -15.74
C GLY A 706 25.99 26.99 -16.49
N ASP A 707 27.06 26.22 -16.75
CA ASP A 707 26.98 24.95 -17.45
C ASP A 707 26.67 23.80 -16.46
N TYR A 708 26.05 22.71 -16.94
CA TYR A 708 25.72 21.53 -16.15
C TYR A 708 25.77 20.28 -17.00
N VAL A 709 25.88 19.12 -16.36
CA VAL A 709 25.89 17.82 -17.02
C VAL A 709 24.48 17.46 -17.51
N VAL A 710 24.36 16.99 -18.75
CA VAL A 710 23.10 16.54 -19.36
C VAL A 710 23.03 15.03 -19.53
N GLY A 711 24.14 14.32 -19.37
CA GLY A 711 24.16 12.87 -19.43
C GLY A 711 25.55 12.28 -19.42
N ALA A 712 25.59 10.99 -19.09
CA ALA A 712 26.78 10.16 -19.21
C ALA A 712 26.43 8.87 -19.98
N ALA A 713 27.40 8.32 -20.69
CA ALA A 713 27.23 7.09 -21.45
C ALA A 713 28.53 6.27 -21.46
N ARG A 714 28.43 4.98 -21.61
CA ARG A 714 29.55 4.08 -21.87
C ARG A 714 30.05 4.29 -23.30
N ALA A 715 31.32 4.61 -23.44
CA ALA A 715 31.96 4.97 -24.71
C ALA A 715 32.58 3.73 -25.39
N ASP A 716 31.76 2.98 -26.15
CA ASP A 716 32.22 1.86 -26.96
C ASP A 716 32.87 2.35 -28.26
N ALA A 717 34.11 1.92 -28.55
CA ALA A 717 34.94 2.49 -29.62
C ALA A 717 34.32 2.31 -31.02
N GLU A 718 33.55 1.23 -31.25
CA GLU A 718 32.94 0.94 -32.54
C GLU A 718 31.61 1.68 -32.79
N LYS A 719 31.11 2.41 -31.80
CA LYS A 719 29.82 3.09 -31.82
C LYS A 719 29.94 4.59 -32.06
N THR A 720 28.78 5.24 -32.15
CA THR A 720 28.68 6.69 -32.32
C THR A 720 27.95 7.36 -31.14
N VAL A 721 28.35 8.55 -30.79
CA VAL A 721 27.68 9.41 -29.80
C VAL A 721 26.57 10.19 -30.49
N LEU A 722 25.33 9.87 -30.20
CA LEU A 722 24.16 10.62 -30.59
C LEU A 722 23.97 11.78 -29.63
N SER A 723 23.95 13.02 -30.13
CA SER A 723 23.68 14.24 -29.33
C SER A 723 22.44 14.93 -29.87
N ILE A 724 21.51 15.30 -29.00
CA ILE A 724 20.27 15.98 -29.34
C ILE A 724 20.18 17.30 -28.58
N THR A 725 19.64 18.33 -29.24
CA THR A 725 19.48 19.68 -28.69
C THR A 725 18.03 20.02 -28.40
N GLU A 726 17.79 21.03 -27.57
CA GLU A 726 16.44 21.51 -27.21
C GLU A 726 15.59 21.89 -28.43
N ARG A 727 16.19 22.42 -29.48
CA ARG A 727 15.48 22.82 -30.70
C ARG A 727 15.36 21.71 -31.75
N GLY A 728 15.53 20.46 -31.33
CA GLY A 728 15.29 19.28 -32.16
C GLY A 728 16.36 19.04 -33.23
N PHE A 729 17.57 19.59 -33.08
CA PHE A 729 18.72 19.25 -33.91
C PHE A 729 19.47 18.06 -33.29
N GLY A 730 20.11 17.24 -34.14
CA GLY A 730 20.89 16.09 -33.68
C GLY A 730 21.95 15.66 -34.66
N LYS A 731 22.91 14.89 -34.18
CA LYS A 731 23.95 14.26 -34.98
C LYS A 731 24.49 13.03 -34.26
N ARG A 732 25.15 12.16 -35.06
CA ARG A 732 25.99 11.06 -34.54
C ARG A 732 27.45 11.41 -34.75
N THR A 733 28.31 11.23 -33.73
CA THR A 733 29.76 11.44 -33.84
C THR A 733 30.51 10.18 -33.45
N PRO A 734 31.47 9.66 -34.22
CA PRO A 734 32.26 8.47 -33.85
C PRO A 734 32.87 8.63 -32.48
N VAL A 735 32.78 7.60 -31.64
CA VAL A 735 33.37 7.64 -30.27
C VAL A 735 34.86 7.87 -30.31
N GLU A 736 35.57 7.39 -31.34
CA GLU A 736 37.02 7.60 -31.54
C GLU A 736 37.43 9.06 -31.62
N GLU A 737 36.54 9.98 -32.00
CA GLU A 737 36.83 11.41 -32.00
C GLU A 737 36.99 12.02 -30.60
N TYR A 738 36.57 11.31 -29.54
CA TYR A 738 36.67 11.75 -28.15
C TYR A 738 37.94 11.15 -27.52
N ARG A 739 38.99 11.98 -27.44
CA ARG A 739 40.26 11.59 -26.82
C ARG A 739 40.05 11.20 -25.36
N ILE A 740 40.70 10.14 -24.92
CA ILE A 740 40.72 9.74 -23.52
C ILE A 740 41.60 10.72 -22.72
N THR A 741 41.07 11.21 -21.62
CA THR A 741 41.75 12.14 -20.71
C THR A 741 41.50 11.68 -19.28
N ASN A 742 42.24 12.29 -18.30
CA ASN A 742 41.92 12.08 -16.90
C ASN A 742 40.59 12.77 -16.54
N ARG A 743 39.87 12.22 -15.56
CA ARG A 743 38.64 12.81 -15.01
C ARG A 743 38.89 14.22 -14.45
N GLY A 744 37.86 15.06 -14.35
CA GLY A 744 37.93 16.36 -13.72
C GLY A 744 38.48 17.47 -14.60
N GLY A 745 38.73 17.23 -15.91
CA GLY A 745 39.07 18.21 -16.90
C GLY A 745 37.92 19.10 -17.38
N LEU A 746 38.20 20.17 -18.14
CA LEU A 746 37.18 21.02 -18.79
C LEU A 746 36.51 20.34 -20.00
N GLY A 747 37.03 19.21 -20.43
CA GLY A 747 36.51 18.50 -21.61
C GLY A 747 36.93 19.12 -22.96
N ILE A 748 36.36 18.57 -24.02
CA ILE A 748 36.52 18.99 -25.40
C ILE A 748 35.15 19.32 -25.99
N ARG A 749 35.11 20.10 -27.07
CA ARG A 749 33.83 20.42 -27.71
C ARG A 749 33.17 19.15 -28.28
N ASN A 750 31.95 18.86 -27.84
CA ASN A 750 31.10 17.81 -28.34
C ASN A 750 30.15 18.33 -29.43
N TYR A 751 29.62 19.53 -29.26
CA TYR A 751 28.58 20.10 -30.12
C TYR A 751 28.83 21.61 -30.33
N MET A 752 28.46 22.10 -31.50
CA MET A 752 28.47 23.54 -31.78
C MET A 752 27.09 24.10 -31.44
N VAL A 753 26.94 24.50 -30.18
CA VAL A 753 25.72 25.15 -29.67
C VAL A 753 25.60 26.57 -30.25
N THR A 754 24.45 26.89 -30.82
CA THR A 754 24.12 28.21 -31.40
C THR A 754 22.67 28.56 -31.02
N GLU A 755 22.29 29.82 -31.20
CA GLU A 755 20.88 30.22 -31.00
C GLU A 755 19.91 29.41 -31.87
N LYS A 756 20.32 28.93 -33.02
CA LYS A 756 19.51 28.11 -33.94
C LYS A 756 19.29 26.71 -33.43
N THR A 757 20.31 26.09 -32.86
CA THR A 757 20.25 24.68 -32.40
C THR A 757 19.75 24.57 -30.98
N GLY A 758 19.95 25.59 -30.17
CA GLY A 758 19.77 25.50 -28.71
C GLY A 758 20.86 24.61 -28.06
N PRO A 759 20.86 24.52 -26.73
CA PRO A 759 21.81 23.71 -25.98
C PRO A 759 21.48 22.22 -26.08
N ILE A 760 22.37 21.36 -25.59
CA ILE A 760 22.21 19.91 -25.60
C ILE A 760 21.25 19.50 -24.48
N VAL A 761 20.32 18.60 -24.82
CA VAL A 761 19.39 17.97 -23.86
C VAL A 761 19.93 16.65 -23.35
N GLY A 762 20.61 15.87 -24.19
CA GLY A 762 21.12 14.57 -23.80
C GLY A 762 22.03 13.93 -24.84
N ILE A 763 22.71 12.88 -24.41
CA ILE A 763 23.56 12.05 -25.26
C ILE A 763 23.21 10.57 -25.05
N LYS A 764 23.37 9.77 -26.09
CA LYS A 764 23.35 8.30 -26.04
C LYS A 764 24.46 7.75 -26.94
N VAL A 765 24.99 6.56 -26.62
CA VAL A 765 25.93 5.85 -27.49
C VAL A 765 25.14 4.79 -28.24
N VAL A 766 25.21 4.82 -29.57
CA VAL A 766 24.35 4.06 -30.49
C VAL A 766 25.17 3.35 -31.57
N ASP A 767 24.73 2.20 -32.04
CA ASP A 767 25.30 1.50 -33.19
C ASP A 767 24.56 1.81 -34.50
N GLY A 768 23.34 2.32 -34.45
CA GLY A 768 22.52 2.70 -35.58
C GLY A 768 21.38 1.71 -35.90
N THR A 769 21.30 0.62 -35.17
CA THR A 769 20.21 -0.37 -35.31
C THR A 769 18.95 0.02 -34.55
N GLU A 770 19.09 0.93 -33.61
CA GLU A 770 18.02 1.37 -32.69
C GLU A 770 17.12 2.44 -33.35
N ASP A 771 15.95 2.63 -32.74
CA ASP A 771 15.08 3.78 -32.95
C ASP A 771 15.24 4.80 -31.80
N LEU A 772 15.26 6.07 -32.16
CA LEU A 772 15.29 7.19 -31.21
C LEU A 772 13.88 7.65 -30.88
N LEU A 773 13.58 7.76 -29.58
CA LEU A 773 12.38 8.39 -29.06
C LEU A 773 12.74 9.77 -28.52
N LEU A 774 12.05 10.82 -28.97
CA LEU A 774 12.19 12.19 -28.46
C LEU A 774 10.88 12.63 -27.86
N VAL A 775 10.95 13.29 -26.69
CA VAL A 775 9.79 13.87 -26.00
C VAL A 775 9.99 15.35 -25.81
N THR A 776 8.93 16.13 -26.09
CA THR A 776 8.91 17.58 -25.89
C THR A 776 8.21 17.97 -24.59
N ALA A 777 8.41 19.22 -24.16
CA ALA A 777 7.76 19.81 -23.00
C ALA A 777 6.22 19.75 -23.12
N ALA A 778 5.68 19.89 -24.32
CA ALA A 778 4.23 19.73 -24.58
C ALA A 778 3.74 18.27 -24.60
N GLY A 779 4.59 17.28 -24.26
CA GLY A 779 4.23 15.85 -24.24
C GLY A 779 4.12 15.20 -25.62
N ILE A 780 4.70 15.82 -26.64
CA ILE A 780 4.74 15.25 -28.01
C ILE A 780 5.90 14.28 -28.09
N LEU A 781 5.63 13.07 -28.56
CA LEU A 781 6.63 12.03 -28.77
C LEU A 781 6.79 11.73 -30.26
N ILE A 782 8.05 11.59 -30.71
CA ILE A 782 8.43 11.11 -32.04
C ILE A 782 9.34 9.89 -31.91
N ARG A 783 9.12 8.89 -32.75
CA ARG A 783 10.02 7.75 -32.97
C ARG A 783 10.64 7.85 -34.34
N THR A 784 11.98 7.82 -34.44
CA THR A 784 12.72 7.93 -35.69
C THR A 784 13.92 6.97 -35.71
N PRO A 785 14.24 6.30 -36.84
CA PRO A 785 15.42 5.45 -36.93
C PRO A 785 16.71 6.24 -36.70
N VAL A 786 17.57 5.74 -35.82
CA VAL A 786 18.87 6.36 -35.51
C VAL A 786 19.75 6.45 -36.77
N GLU A 787 19.70 5.43 -37.63
CA GLU A 787 20.49 5.40 -38.91
C GLU A 787 20.18 6.60 -39.80
N SER A 788 18.95 7.15 -39.73
CA SER A 788 18.55 8.32 -40.54
C SER A 788 19.25 9.61 -40.12
N ILE A 789 19.87 9.63 -38.93
CA ILE A 789 20.57 10.79 -38.39
C ILE A 789 22.00 10.79 -38.90
N ARG A 790 22.44 11.91 -39.47
CA ARG A 790 23.76 12.05 -40.10
C ARG A 790 24.90 11.85 -39.12
N VAL A 791 25.92 11.09 -39.54
CA VAL A 791 27.23 11.06 -38.87
C VAL A 791 28.01 12.32 -39.22
N ALA A 792 28.50 13.03 -38.22
CA ALA A 792 29.19 14.32 -38.41
C ALA A 792 30.21 14.55 -37.28
N GLY A 793 31.24 15.32 -37.52
CA GLY A 793 32.30 15.62 -36.57
C GLY A 793 31.82 16.42 -35.36
N ARG A 794 32.59 16.38 -34.26
CA ARG A 794 32.26 16.99 -32.94
C ARG A 794 31.84 18.43 -33.00
N ALA A 795 32.54 19.28 -33.78
CA ALA A 795 32.33 20.74 -33.84
C ALA A 795 31.24 21.17 -34.83
N THR A 796 30.27 20.36 -35.17
CA THR A 796 29.18 20.62 -36.11
C THR A 796 27.84 20.87 -35.43
N GLN A 797 26.88 21.50 -36.16
CA GLN A 797 25.55 21.86 -35.67
C GLN A 797 24.50 20.71 -35.85
N GLY A 798 24.88 19.63 -36.54
CA GLY A 798 23.95 18.53 -36.81
C GLY A 798 22.87 18.88 -37.85
N VAL A 799 21.80 18.07 -37.84
CA VAL A 799 20.62 18.15 -38.72
C VAL A 799 19.34 18.24 -37.91
N ILE A 800 18.23 18.66 -38.51
CA ILE A 800 16.94 18.68 -37.89
C ILE A 800 16.44 17.24 -37.79
N VAL A 801 16.21 16.78 -36.55
CA VAL A 801 15.65 15.45 -36.24
C VAL A 801 14.15 15.58 -35.97
N MET A 802 13.73 16.65 -35.30
CA MET A 802 12.34 16.91 -34.97
C MET A 802 11.95 18.35 -35.28
N ARG A 803 10.70 18.56 -35.72
CA ARG A 803 10.09 19.88 -35.88
C ARG A 803 8.93 20.01 -34.89
N PHE A 804 8.77 21.20 -34.31
CA PHE A 804 7.71 21.48 -33.35
C PHE A 804 6.44 21.97 -34.05
N LYS A 805 5.28 21.66 -33.48
CA LYS A 805 3.97 22.16 -33.89
C LYS A 805 3.65 23.51 -33.28
N GLU A 806 4.10 23.74 -32.06
CA GLU A 806 3.84 24.94 -31.28
C GLU A 806 5.11 25.75 -31.15
N GLU A 807 4.98 27.09 -31.26
CA GLU A 807 6.08 27.99 -31.09
C GLU A 807 6.48 28.04 -29.60
N GLY A 808 7.74 27.77 -29.30
CA GLY A 808 8.24 27.73 -27.90
C GLY A 808 8.36 26.32 -27.29
N ASP A 809 7.86 25.28 -27.96
CA ASP A 809 8.10 23.90 -27.50
C ASP A 809 9.58 23.50 -27.67
N ARG A 810 10.04 22.58 -26.86
CA ARG A 810 11.43 22.12 -26.84
C ARG A 810 11.52 20.65 -26.49
N VAL A 811 12.57 19.98 -26.97
CA VAL A 811 12.90 18.63 -26.56
C VAL A 811 13.40 18.66 -25.11
N ILE A 812 12.89 17.76 -24.27
CA ILE A 812 13.27 17.65 -22.86
C ILE A 812 13.91 16.30 -22.53
N SER A 813 13.59 15.24 -23.26
CA SER A 813 14.11 13.90 -22.99
C SER A 813 14.27 13.08 -24.26
N MET A 814 15.16 12.07 -24.20
CA MET A 814 15.44 11.15 -25.27
C MET A 814 15.67 9.71 -24.78
N ALA A 815 15.14 8.75 -25.48
CA ALA A 815 15.34 7.32 -25.22
C ALA A 815 15.67 6.54 -26.51
N LEU A 816 16.22 5.35 -26.34
CA LEU A 816 16.42 4.39 -27.45
C LEU A 816 15.42 3.25 -27.32
N ALA A 817 14.96 2.73 -28.43
CA ALA A 817 14.15 1.53 -28.52
C ALA A 817 14.77 0.56 -29.54
N ASP A 818 14.65 -0.73 -29.26
CA ASP A 818 15.03 -1.75 -30.24
C ASP A 818 14.12 -1.65 -31.48
N ARG A 819 14.72 -1.83 -32.64
CA ARG A 819 13.96 -1.83 -33.88
C ARG A 819 13.29 -3.18 -34.02
N GLU A 820 11.97 -3.21 -34.10
CA GLU A 820 11.24 -4.43 -34.48
C GLU A 820 11.64 -4.84 -35.91
N ASP A 821 12.25 -5.99 -36.06
CA ASP A 821 12.42 -6.62 -37.37
C ASP A 821 11.02 -6.81 -37.98
N LYS A 822 10.77 -6.21 -39.15
CA LYS A 822 9.58 -6.51 -39.92
C LYS A 822 9.66 -7.99 -40.28
N ALA A 823 8.92 -8.83 -39.54
CA ALA A 823 8.61 -10.16 -39.98
C ALA A 823 8.02 -10.04 -41.40
N ASP A 824 8.62 -10.70 -42.35
CA ASP A 824 8.19 -10.79 -43.76
C ASP A 824 6.69 -11.04 -43.84
N THR A 825 5.93 -10.01 -44.17
CA THR A 825 4.55 -10.19 -44.65
C THR A 825 4.69 -10.84 -46.05
N PRO A 826 4.12 -12.02 -46.31
CA PRO A 826 4.10 -12.56 -47.64
C PRO A 826 3.36 -11.59 -48.57
N GLU A 827 4.00 -11.16 -49.67
CA GLU A 827 3.34 -10.46 -50.74
C GLU A 827 2.13 -11.29 -51.19
N GLU A 828 0.94 -10.78 -50.95
CA GLU A 828 -0.25 -11.23 -51.69
C GLU A 828 -0.01 -10.89 -53.19
N THR A 829 0.38 -11.88 -53.93
CA THR A 829 0.31 -11.86 -55.40
C THR A 829 -1.17 -11.88 -55.80
N VAL A 830 -1.57 -10.85 -56.53
CA VAL A 830 -2.85 -10.65 -57.24
C VAL A 830 -3.21 -11.81 -58.15
#